data_a560cb056d5216eb0c6b4b01ed3cdc96
#
_entry.id   a560cb056d5216eb0c6b4b01ed3cdc96
#
_cell.length_a   1.000
_cell.length_b   1.000
_cell.length_c   1.000
_cell.angle_alpha   90.00
_cell.angle_beta   90.00
_cell.angle_gamma   90.00
#
_symmetry.space_group_name_H-M   'P 1'
#
loop_
_entity.id
_entity.type
_entity.pdbx_description
1 polymer ?
#
loop_
_entity_poly.entity_id
_entity_poly.type
_entity_poly.pdbx_seq_one_letter_code
_entity_poly.pdbx_strand_id
1 'polypeptide(L)'
;MRSHARAVVVGGGAVGAGVAYHLAKAGWTDTVLLERDELTAGSTWHAAGLLPLFNMSYAVSHIHDYSVKFYKTLEAETGLNAGFSVVGNLRMAQTRERMDEYMLYASTAETVGVPFEFLTPDEIRRRWPLVRTDDLMGAIFHPTDGYINPADLTQAMAKGARQRGVEIVRRAQVEGFERRGGEWIVKGVMMGEKGGNLVPTDETFEIACEVVVTASGNHAQRTAAMLGLGSPAIPVEHQYIVTEPDPKLVEWRKENPEHPVLRDADAKWYVREERGGWILGPYERGAPVWAKFGVPETFRADLLQLDLERIEEEYASMLHRIPSSEVCGLKDDYNGPICYTPDGNPLVGPAPGVENFYFAEGFSFGITAAGGTGHYLAQLITEGEAEIDMWSLDPRRFGPWLNREYASRKNEEAYDHVYVLHHPDEERPAARPLRTAPCYDRMAAKGAQFGQVSGWERPNYFAPAGFDDHDSRSFRRGGWWAFAAQEAQAIREGVGLLDATAFAKHRITGPGATAFLDWLTTNRLPKVGRINLTYALTVAGTVRSEFTIVRLGEDDYYVVSAGAAQHYDGDFLIKEAEKNRGEFGWIEVQDVTTQWGVFAVAGPKARELLRPLVVDADPAGALSNKRFPWLSMRKIDLEMIPTMAIRVAYTGELGWELHHPIEMQNRL
;
A
#
# COMPACT_ATOMS: atom_id res chain seq x y z
N MET A 1 -21.89 -28.41 -2.45
CA MET A 1 -20.70 -27.60 -2.83
C MET A 1 -20.27 -28.00 -4.24
N ARG A 2 -19.99 -27.02 -5.10
CA ARG A 2 -19.50 -27.29 -6.46
C ARG A 2 -18.08 -27.85 -6.40
N SER A 3 -17.73 -28.73 -7.33
CA SER A 3 -16.35 -29.25 -7.47
C SER A 3 -15.50 -28.41 -8.45
N HIS A 4 -16.15 -27.50 -9.21
CA HIS A 4 -15.51 -26.62 -10.17
C HIS A 4 -16.16 -25.24 -10.11
N ALA A 5 -15.32 -24.19 -10.29
CA ALA A 5 -15.75 -22.81 -10.37
C ALA A 5 -14.80 -22.03 -11.27
N ARG A 6 -15.20 -20.89 -11.78
CA ARG A 6 -14.30 -19.98 -12.48
C ARG A 6 -13.40 -19.23 -11.47
N ALA A 7 -13.98 -18.79 -10.35
CA ALA A 7 -13.23 -18.15 -9.29
C ALA A 7 -13.63 -18.70 -7.92
N VAL A 8 -12.63 -18.79 -7.02
CA VAL A 8 -12.85 -19.07 -5.60
C VAL A 8 -12.37 -17.86 -4.79
N VAL A 9 -13.26 -17.32 -3.96
CA VAL A 9 -12.98 -16.24 -3.00
C VAL A 9 -12.91 -16.83 -1.60
N VAL A 10 -11.82 -16.62 -0.88
CA VAL A 10 -11.58 -17.16 0.48
C VAL A 10 -11.71 -16.05 1.51
N GLY A 11 -12.75 -16.11 2.33
CA GLY A 11 -13.09 -15.16 3.38
C GLY A 11 -14.43 -14.47 3.14
N GLY A 12 -15.33 -14.57 4.12
CA GLY A 12 -16.71 -14.06 4.07
C GLY A 12 -16.93 -12.76 4.85
N GLY A 13 -15.88 -11.96 5.03
CA GLY A 13 -15.97 -10.59 5.53
C GLY A 13 -16.47 -9.61 4.47
N ALA A 14 -16.53 -8.32 4.81
CA ALA A 14 -17.01 -7.28 3.91
C ALA A 14 -16.23 -7.26 2.57
N VAL A 15 -14.89 -7.38 2.62
CA VAL A 15 -14.04 -7.35 1.43
C VAL A 15 -14.32 -8.55 0.52
N GLY A 16 -14.33 -9.78 1.07
CA GLY A 16 -14.61 -10.97 0.26
C GLY A 16 -16.01 -10.99 -0.33
N ALA A 17 -17.02 -10.53 0.41
CA ALA A 17 -18.38 -10.34 -0.11
C ALA A 17 -18.41 -9.30 -1.23
N GLY A 18 -17.66 -8.20 -1.11
CA GLY A 18 -17.49 -7.18 -2.13
C GLY A 18 -16.85 -7.72 -3.41
N VAL A 19 -15.78 -8.51 -3.27
CA VAL A 19 -15.11 -9.18 -4.41
C VAL A 19 -16.05 -10.14 -5.12
N ALA A 20 -16.71 -11.04 -4.38
CA ALA A 20 -17.64 -12.01 -4.94
C ALA A 20 -18.83 -11.34 -5.67
N TYR A 21 -19.35 -10.24 -5.09
CA TYR A 21 -20.40 -9.45 -5.70
C TYR A 21 -19.95 -8.86 -7.06
N HIS A 22 -18.76 -8.24 -7.10
CA HIS A 22 -18.32 -7.55 -8.31
C HIS A 22 -17.80 -8.49 -9.38
N LEU A 23 -17.20 -9.62 -9.04
CA LEU A 23 -16.91 -10.69 -10.01
C LEU A 23 -18.19 -11.17 -10.69
N ALA A 24 -19.24 -11.44 -9.91
CA ALA A 24 -20.53 -11.84 -10.48
C ALA A 24 -21.19 -10.71 -11.30
N LYS A 25 -21.06 -9.45 -10.89
CA LYS A 25 -21.53 -8.26 -11.63
C LYS A 25 -20.79 -8.10 -12.97
N ALA A 26 -19.50 -8.46 -13.01
CA ALA A 26 -18.68 -8.51 -14.23
C ALA A 26 -18.93 -9.77 -15.10
N GLY A 27 -19.93 -10.59 -14.76
CA GLY A 27 -20.32 -11.78 -15.53
C GLY A 27 -19.65 -13.08 -15.10
N TRP A 28 -18.79 -13.07 -14.06
CA TRP A 28 -18.18 -14.29 -13.51
C TRP A 28 -19.10 -14.93 -12.46
N THR A 29 -20.27 -15.35 -12.93
CA THR A 29 -21.35 -15.91 -12.08
C THR A 29 -21.00 -17.28 -11.51
N ASP A 30 -20.07 -18.00 -12.13
CA ASP A 30 -19.53 -19.26 -11.64
C ASP A 30 -18.39 -19.00 -10.63
N THR A 31 -18.76 -18.37 -9.51
CA THR A 31 -17.87 -18.00 -8.41
C THR A 31 -18.34 -18.70 -7.13
N VAL A 32 -17.37 -19.18 -6.32
CA VAL A 32 -17.63 -19.74 -4.99
C VAL A 32 -16.93 -18.86 -3.95
N LEU A 33 -17.67 -18.48 -2.90
CA LEU A 33 -17.09 -17.84 -1.71
C LEU A 33 -17.08 -18.85 -0.57
N LEU A 34 -15.90 -19.04 0.03
CA LEU A 34 -15.67 -19.94 1.16
C LEU A 34 -15.41 -19.12 2.43
N GLU A 35 -16.17 -19.41 3.48
CA GLU A 35 -16.00 -18.80 4.80
C GLU A 35 -15.84 -19.90 5.85
N ARG A 36 -14.79 -19.78 6.68
CA ARG A 36 -14.48 -20.79 7.73
C ARG A 36 -15.52 -20.86 8.85
N ASP A 37 -16.20 -19.74 9.10
CA ASP A 37 -17.22 -19.60 10.15
C ASP A 37 -18.55 -19.10 9.53
N GLU A 38 -19.18 -18.15 10.16
CA GLU A 38 -20.31 -17.40 9.62
C GLU A 38 -19.81 -16.12 8.89
N LEU A 39 -20.59 -15.61 7.95
CA LEU A 39 -20.27 -14.32 7.32
C LEU A 39 -20.08 -13.26 8.41
N THR A 40 -19.11 -12.40 8.23
CA THR A 40 -18.76 -11.30 9.14
C THR A 40 -18.00 -11.67 10.42
N ALA A 41 -17.77 -12.94 10.71
CA ALA A 41 -17.17 -13.39 11.97
C ALA A 41 -15.74 -12.86 12.25
N GLY A 42 -15.02 -12.32 11.25
CA GLY A 42 -13.74 -11.66 11.44
C GLY A 42 -13.90 -10.22 11.95
N SER A 43 -12.97 -9.31 11.59
CA SER A 43 -13.01 -7.90 12.01
C SER A 43 -14.27 -7.14 11.58
N THR A 44 -15.04 -7.66 10.65
CA THR A 44 -16.24 -6.99 10.12
C THR A 44 -17.29 -6.73 11.20
N TRP A 45 -17.59 -7.69 12.09
CA TRP A 45 -18.70 -7.56 13.03
C TRP A 45 -18.47 -6.51 14.11
N HIS A 46 -17.22 -6.29 14.51
CA HIS A 46 -16.86 -5.31 15.55
C HIS A 46 -16.38 -3.96 14.99
N ALA A 47 -16.49 -3.72 13.67
CA ALA A 47 -16.10 -2.45 13.09
C ALA A 47 -17.09 -1.33 13.45
N ALA A 48 -16.59 -0.13 13.75
CA ALA A 48 -17.42 1.04 14.07
C ALA A 48 -18.28 1.54 12.88
N GLY A 49 -18.03 1.04 11.68
CA GLY A 49 -18.83 1.26 10.48
C GLY A 49 -18.67 2.61 9.81
N LEU A 50 -17.69 3.41 10.18
CA LEU A 50 -17.43 4.73 9.58
C LEU A 50 -16.93 4.60 8.14
N LEU A 51 -17.35 5.54 7.29
CA LEU A 51 -17.02 5.58 5.86
C LEU A 51 -16.22 6.85 5.49
N PRO A 52 -14.96 7.02 5.97
CA PRO A 52 -14.20 8.23 5.69
C PRO A 52 -13.73 8.29 4.23
N LEU A 53 -13.99 9.41 3.55
CA LEU A 53 -13.47 9.71 2.23
C LEU A 53 -12.11 10.40 2.25
N PHE A 54 -11.70 10.98 3.38
CA PHE A 54 -10.38 11.59 3.53
C PHE A 54 -9.29 10.53 3.43
N ASN A 55 -8.52 10.54 2.35
CA ASN A 55 -7.33 9.70 2.16
C ASN A 55 -6.35 10.37 1.19
N MET A 56 -5.06 10.38 1.52
CA MET A 56 -4.02 11.00 0.69
C MET A 56 -3.59 10.10 -0.50
N SER A 57 -3.86 8.80 -0.44
CA SER A 57 -3.56 7.88 -1.53
C SER A 57 -4.61 7.98 -2.64
N TYR A 58 -4.18 8.23 -3.87
CA TYR A 58 -5.04 8.29 -5.05
C TYR A 58 -5.89 7.03 -5.22
N ALA A 59 -5.27 5.85 -5.19
CA ALA A 59 -5.98 4.59 -5.38
C ALA A 59 -6.98 4.29 -4.25
N VAL A 60 -6.59 4.53 -2.98
CA VAL A 60 -7.49 4.33 -1.84
C VAL A 60 -8.66 5.32 -1.87
N SER A 61 -8.42 6.57 -2.27
CA SER A 61 -9.49 7.57 -2.43
C SER A 61 -10.53 7.13 -3.48
N HIS A 62 -10.09 6.62 -4.62
CA HIS A 62 -10.99 6.05 -5.64
C HIS A 62 -11.79 4.85 -5.11
N ILE A 63 -11.13 3.94 -4.39
CA ILE A 63 -11.78 2.78 -3.76
C ILE A 63 -12.86 3.23 -2.78
N HIS A 64 -12.57 4.21 -1.93
CA HIS A 64 -13.51 4.73 -0.94
C HIS A 64 -14.68 5.45 -1.60
N ASP A 65 -14.41 6.32 -2.57
CA ASP A 65 -15.44 7.05 -3.31
C ASP A 65 -16.39 6.11 -4.05
N TYR A 66 -15.85 5.12 -4.78
CA TYR A 66 -16.67 4.10 -5.42
C TYR A 66 -17.53 3.36 -4.39
N SER A 67 -16.95 2.93 -3.27
CA SER A 67 -17.67 2.19 -2.22
C SER A 67 -18.86 2.98 -1.71
N VAL A 68 -18.66 4.24 -1.33
CA VAL A 68 -19.74 5.10 -0.79
C VAL A 68 -20.85 5.30 -1.81
N LYS A 69 -20.51 5.51 -3.08
CA LYS A 69 -21.48 5.60 -4.17
C LYS A 69 -22.25 4.29 -4.37
N PHE A 70 -21.54 3.17 -4.36
CA PHE A 70 -22.11 1.83 -4.52
C PHE A 70 -23.03 1.44 -3.36
N TYR A 71 -22.66 1.71 -2.12
CA TYR A 71 -23.47 1.34 -0.96
C TYR A 71 -24.85 2.00 -0.95
N LYS A 72 -24.98 3.18 -1.54
CA LYS A 72 -26.28 3.86 -1.74
C LYS A 72 -27.23 3.10 -2.68
N THR A 73 -26.72 2.23 -3.56
CA THR A 73 -27.52 1.48 -4.53
C THR A 73 -27.94 0.09 -4.03
N LEU A 74 -27.27 -0.42 -2.99
CA LEU A 74 -27.41 -1.81 -2.55
C LEU A 74 -28.82 -2.20 -2.12
N GLU A 75 -29.54 -1.34 -1.42
CA GLU A 75 -30.91 -1.63 -1.01
C GLU A 75 -31.84 -1.80 -2.21
N ALA A 76 -31.73 -0.92 -3.19
CA ALA A 76 -32.52 -1.02 -4.43
C ALA A 76 -32.19 -2.28 -5.24
N GLU A 77 -30.91 -2.68 -5.26
CA GLU A 77 -30.45 -3.85 -6.01
C GLU A 77 -30.75 -5.18 -5.31
N THR A 78 -30.68 -5.21 -3.99
CA THR A 78 -30.71 -6.47 -3.22
C THR A 78 -31.98 -6.63 -2.39
N GLY A 79 -32.68 -5.53 -2.11
CA GLY A 79 -33.80 -5.51 -1.16
C GLY A 79 -33.38 -5.68 0.28
N LEU A 80 -32.11 -5.43 0.62
CA LEU A 80 -31.58 -5.36 2.00
C LEU A 80 -31.01 -3.98 2.28
N ASN A 81 -31.54 -3.33 3.33
CA ASN A 81 -31.01 -2.08 3.83
C ASN A 81 -29.67 -2.36 4.58
N ALA A 82 -28.62 -1.70 4.13
CA ALA A 82 -27.29 -1.83 4.75
C ALA A 82 -27.09 -0.87 5.95
N GLY A 83 -28.12 -0.11 6.34
CA GLY A 83 -28.05 0.85 7.44
C GLY A 83 -27.12 2.03 7.15
N PHE A 84 -27.05 2.49 5.91
CA PHE A 84 -26.18 3.59 5.53
C PHE A 84 -26.80 4.94 5.91
N SER A 85 -26.23 5.61 6.89
CA SER A 85 -26.57 6.96 7.34
C SER A 85 -25.60 7.97 6.72
N VAL A 86 -26.09 8.75 5.75
CA VAL A 86 -25.31 9.82 5.10
C VAL A 86 -25.45 11.09 5.93
N VAL A 87 -24.62 11.24 6.95
CA VAL A 87 -24.63 12.37 7.90
C VAL A 87 -23.52 13.37 7.66
N GLY A 88 -22.59 13.04 6.77
CA GLY A 88 -21.35 13.77 6.56
C GLY A 88 -20.27 13.42 7.58
N ASN A 89 -19.06 13.94 7.33
CA ASN A 89 -17.90 13.77 8.20
C ASN A 89 -17.16 15.11 8.35
N LEU A 90 -17.00 15.56 9.58
CA LEU A 90 -16.34 16.80 9.93
C LEU A 90 -15.00 16.48 10.58
N ARG A 91 -13.92 16.85 9.92
CA ARG A 91 -12.55 16.65 10.40
C ARG A 91 -11.96 17.99 10.82
N MET A 92 -11.82 18.19 12.13
CA MET A 92 -11.37 19.44 12.74
C MET A 92 -9.86 19.63 12.61
N ALA A 93 -9.43 20.88 12.68
CA ALA A 93 -8.04 21.31 12.73
C ALA A 93 -7.84 22.30 13.89
N GLN A 94 -6.92 22.00 14.79
CA GLN A 94 -6.51 22.88 15.87
C GLN A 94 -5.33 23.77 15.46
N THR A 95 -4.58 23.37 14.44
CA THR A 95 -3.38 24.05 14.01
C THR A 95 -3.48 24.52 12.55
N ARG A 96 -2.65 25.53 12.20
CA ARG A 96 -2.53 25.99 10.82
C ARG A 96 -1.93 24.91 9.92
N GLU A 97 -0.97 24.15 10.42
CA GLU A 97 -0.34 23.07 9.66
C GLU A 97 -1.34 21.97 9.29
N ARG A 98 -2.27 21.67 10.19
CA ARG A 98 -3.38 20.74 9.91
C ARG A 98 -4.28 21.27 8.80
N MET A 99 -4.54 22.57 8.76
CA MET A 99 -5.28 23.18 7.64
C MET A 99 -4.46 23.13 6.34
N ASP A 100 -3.14 23.33 6.38
CA ASP A 100 -2.26 23.19 5.22
C ASP A 100 -2.27 21.73 4.67
N GLU A 101 -2.30 20.71 5.55
CA GLU A 101 -2.51 19.30 5.17
C GLU A 101 -3.86 19.12 4.44
N TYR A 102 -4.94 19.69 4.97
CA TYR A 102 -6.26 19.59 4.34
C TYR A 102 -6.32 20.28 2.99
N MET A 103 -5.60 21.38 2.81
CA MET A 103 -5.47 22.04 1.51
C MET A 103 -4.67 21.18 0.52
N LEU A 104 -3.64 20.45 0.98
CA LEU A 104 -2.93 19.49 0.14
C LEU A 104 -3.85 18.34 -0.28
N TYR A 105 -4.60 17.78 0.68
CA TYR A 105 -5.59 16.73 0.42
C TYR A 105 -6.67 17.19 -0.59
N ALA A 106 -7.10 18.45 -0.53
CA ALA A 106 -8.11 18.99 -1.44
C ALA A 106 -7.76 18.74 -2.91
N SER A 107 -6.47 18.80 -3.28
CA SER A 107 -6.02 18.50 -4.64
C SER A 107 -6.29 17.02 -5.03
N THR A 108 -6.09 16.09 -4.09
CA THR A 108 -6.41 14.67 -4.30
C THR A 108 -7.93 14.49 -4.41
N ALA A 109 -8.70 15.12 -3.52
CA ALA A 109 -10.16 15.07 -3.53
C ALA A 109 -10.77 15.60 -4.83
N GLU A 110 -10.27 16.72 -5.34
CA GLU A 110 -10.68 17.28 -6.64
C GLU A 110 -10.36 16.33 -7.80
N THR A 111 -9.17 15.72 -7.79
CA THR A 111 -8.76 14.77 -8.84
C THR A 111 -9.65 13.52 -8.87
N VAL A 112 -10.04 13.02 -7.71
CA VAL A 112 -10.92 11.84 -7.57
C VAL A 112 -12.40 12.21 -7.77
N GLY A 113 -12.77 13.47 -7.53
CA GLY A 113 -14.16 13.94 -7.58
C GLY A 113 -14.90 13.76 -6.25
N VAL A 114 -14.18 13.70 -5.13
CA VAL A 114 -14.75 13.66 -3.77
C VAL A 114 -15.21 15.06 -3.35
N PRO A 115 -16.49 15.29 -3.03
CA PRO A 115 -16.96 16.59 -2.59
C PRO A 115 -16.48 16.93 -1.18
N PHE A 116 -16.03 18.16 -0.98
CA PHE A 116 -15.61 18.67 0.32
C PHE A 116 -15.92 20.17 0.48
N GLU A 117 -15.93 20.64 1.73
CA GLU A 117 -16.07 22.04 2.09
C GLU A 117 -15.06 22.37 3.21
N PHE A 118 -14.46 23.56 3.15
CA PHE A 118 -13.74 24.11 4.32
C PHE A 118 -14.69 24.88 5.20
N LEU A 119 -14.60 24.69 6.51
CA LEU A 119 -15.47 25.30 7.49
C LEU A 119 -14.68 26.17 8.47
N THR A 120 -15.24 27.34 8.79
CA THR A 120 -14.80 28.19 9.89
C THR A 120 -15.28 27.62 11.25
N PRO A 121 -14.69 28.00 12.40
CA PRO A 121 -15.16 27.58 13.71
C PRO A 121 -16.64 27.88 13.97
N ASP A 122 -17.16 29.01 13.45
CA ASP A 122 -18.58 29.37 13.59
C ASP A 122 -19.49 28.47 12.75
N GLU A 123 -19.04 28.01 11.57
CA GLU A 123 -19.75 27.05 10.73
C GLU A 123 -19.75 25.66 11.36
N ILE A 124 -18.63 25.27 11.99
CA ILE A 124 -18.56 24.04 12.80
C ILE A 124 -19.59 24.08 13.93
N ARG A 125 -19.62 25.17 14.72
CA ARG A 125 -20.58 25.33 15.82
C ARG A 125 -22.02 25.25 15.37
N ARG A 126 -22.35 25.78 14.20
CA ARG A 126 -23.70 25.66 13.62
C ARG A 126 -24.09 24.24 13.27
N ARG A 127 -23.15 23.46 12.74
CA ARG A 127 -23.37 22.06 12.34
C ARG A 127 -23.29 21.09 13.52
N TRP A 128 -22.51 21.45 14.54
CA TRP A 128 -22.24 20.64 15.73
C TRP A 128 -22.32 21.50 17.03
N PRO A 129 -23.52 21.87 17.48
CA PRO A 129 -23.66 22.81 18.59
C PRO A 129 -23.17 22.32 19.97
N LEU A 130 -23.00 21.00 20.14
CA LEU A 130 -22.50 20.41 21.38
C LEU A 130 -20.96 20.43 21.49
N VAL A 131 -20.26 20.88 20.43
CA VAL A 131 -18.79 20.85 20.36
C VAL A 131 -18.20 22.23 20.77
N ARG A 132 -17.07 22.19 21.49
CA ARG A 132 -16.22 23.37 21.67
C ARG A 132 -15.45 23.69 20.42
N THR A 133 -15.34 24.97 20.06
CA THR A 133 -14.69 25.44 18.83
C THR A 133 -13.73 26.59 19.01
N ASP A 134 -13.50 27.01 20.27
CA ASP A 134 -12.72 28.19 20.64
C ASP A 134 -11.23 28.06 20.37
N ASP A 135 -10.71 26.85 20.28
CA ASP A 135 -9.33 26.48 19.97
C ASP A 135 -9.13 25.99 18.52
N LEU A 136 -10.18 25.99 17.69
CA LEU A 136 -10.11 25.47 16.33
C LEU A 136 -9.70 26.54 15.32
N MET A 137 -8.87 26.14 14.35
CA MET A 137 -8.55 26.95 13.16
C MET A 137 -9.60 26.78 12.06
N GLY A 138 -10.25 25.62 11.97
CA GLY A 138 -11.24 25.27 10.98
C GLY A 138 -11.48 23.77 10.89
N ALA A 139 -12.08 23.35 9.79
CA ALA A 139 -12.29 21.94 9.47
C ALA A 139 -12.39 21.72 7.96
N ILE A 140 -12.24 20.46 7.55
CA ILE A 140 -12.73 19.97 6.26
C ILE A 140 -13.95 19.09 6.50
N PHE A 141 -14.96 19.25 5.67
CA PHE A 141 -16.24 18.55 5.75
C PHE A 141 -16.54 17.80 4.45
N HIS A 142 -16.89 16.52 4.56
CA HIS A 142 -17.31 15.68 3.45
C HIS A 142 -18.82 15.39 3.57
N PRO A 143 -19.66 15.99 2.72
CA PRO A 143 -21.11 15.87 2.86
C PRO A 143 -21.67 14.50 2.50
N THR A 144 -20.93 13.69 1.76
CA THR A 144 -21.34 12.37 1.28
C THR A 144 -20.90 11.21 2.15
N ASP A 145 -20.07 11.48 3.14
CA ASP A 145 -19.61 10.54 4.16
C ASP A 145 -20.75 10.18 5.13
N GLY A 146 -20.45 9.25 6.00
CA GLY A 146 -21.33 8.84 7.06
C GLY A 146 -20.85 7.55 7.73
N TYR A 147 -21.79 6.71 8.09
CA TYR A 147 -21.52 5.38 8.63
C TYR A 147 -22.56 4.36 8.16
N ILE A 148 -22.21 3.08 8.27
CA ILE A 148 -23.03 1.98 7.81
C ILE A 148 -22.98 0.84 8.85
N ASN A 149 -23.98 -0.04 8.84
CA ASN A 149 -23.89 -1.28 9.63
C ASN A 149 -22.99 -2.28 8.87
N PRO A 150 -21.82 -2.68 9.41
CA PRO A 150 -20.89 -3.55 8.69
C PRO A 150 -21.45 -4.93 8.37
N ALA A 151 -22.25 -5.50 9.29
CA ALA A 151 -22.85 -6.82 9.10
C ALA A 151 -23.94 -6.78 8.02
N ASP A 152 -24.83 -5.79 8.07
CA ASP A 152 -25.92 -5.62 7.08
C ASP A 152 -25.35 -5.32 5.69
N LEU A 153 -24.31 -4.49 5.59
CA LEU A 153 -23.56 -4.25 4.35
C LEU A 153 -23.07 -5.54 3.72
N THR A 154 -22.40 -6.36 4.54
CA THR A 154 -21.81 -7.63 4.09
C THR A 154 -22.92 -8.60 3.64
N GLN A 155 -24.02 -8.69 4.39
CA GLN A 155 -25.16 -9.51 4.03
C GLN A 155 -25.85 -9.02 2.74
N ALA A 156 -25.95 -7.69 2.53
CA ALA A 156 -26.50 -7.11 1.31
C ALA A 156 -25.64 -7.47 0.09
N MET A 157 -24.31 -7.32 0.18
CA MET A 157 -23.40 -7.73 -0.89
C MET A 157 -23.45 -9.24 -1.14
N ALA A 158 -23.44 -10.06 -0.08
CA ALA A 158 -23.56 -11.51 -0.18
C ALA A 158 -24.90 -11.95 -0.84
N LYS A 159 -26.01 -11.28 -0.51
CA LYS A 159 -27.30 -11.53 -1.15
C LYS A 159 -27.25 -11.16 -2.64
N GLY A 160 -26.71 -10.00 -2.97
CA GLY A 160 -26.56 -9.57 -4.36
C GLY A 160 -25.67 -10.50 -5.18
N ALA A 161 -24.61 -11.05 -4.58
CA ALA A 161 -23.77 -12.08 -5.18
C ALA A 161 -24.56 -13.37 -5.46
N ARG A 162 -25.31 -13.88 -4.45
CA ARG A 162 -26.17 -15.08 -4.61
C ARG A 162 -27.21 -14.88 -5.69
N GLN A 163 -27.86 -13.73 -5.77
CA GLN A 163 -28.86 -13.41 -6.82
C GLN A 163 -28.25 -13.48 -8.22
N ARG A 164 -26.93 -13.32 -8.34
CA ARG A 164 -26.17 -13.40 -9.61
C ARG A 164 -25.53 -14.78 -9.84
N GLY A 165 -25.76 -15.76 -8.95
CA GLY A 165 -25.32 -17.14 -9.14
C GLY A 165 -24.09 -17.58 -8.31
N VAL A 166 -23.52 -16.71 -7.49
CA VAL A 166 -22.40 -17.07 -6.58
C VAL A 166 -22.88 -18.08 -5.54
N GLU A 167 -22.15 -19.18 -5.37
CA GLU A 167 -22.31 -20.10 -4.26
C GLU A 167 -21.52 -19.59 -3.04
N ILE A 168 -22.17 -19.41 -1.90
CA ILE A 168 -21.55 -19.00 -0.66
C ILE A 168 -21.63 -20.16 0.33
N VAL A 169 -20.47 -20.71 0.67
CA VAL A 169 -20.34 -21.84 1.57
C VAL A 169 -19.72 -21.37 2.89
N ARG A 170 -20.51 -21.46 3.95
CA ARG A 170 -20.06 -21.17 5.32
C ARG A 170 -19.53 -22.44 5.97
N ARG A 171 -18.74 -22.28 7.03
CA ARG A 171 -18.11 -23.36 7.77
C ARG A 171 -17.21 -24.22 6.86
N ALA A 172 -16.56 -23.61 5.89
CA ALA A 172 -15.63 -24.23 4.97
C ALA A 172 -14.23 -23.62 5.15
N GLN A 173 -13.37 -24.32 5.88
CA GLN A 173 -12.01 -23.88 6.13
C GLN A 173 -11.08 -24.34 5.01
N VAL A 174 -10.43 -23.39 4.33
CA VAL A 174 -9.39 -23.70 3.35
C VAL A 174 -8.11 -24.10 4.10
N GLU A 175 -7.47 -25.16 3.63
CA GLU A 175 -6.24 -25.71 4.20
C GLU A 175 -5.07 -25.73 3.23
N GLY A 176 -5.32 -25.53 1.94
CA GLY A 176 -4.24 -25.49 0.96
C GLY A 176 -4.68 -25.14 -0.45
N PHE A 177 -3.67 -24.81 -1.24
CA PHE A 177 -3.77 -24.52 -2.66
C PHE A 177 -2.77 -25.36 -3.43
N GLU A 178 -3.19 -25.96 -4.54
CA GLU A 178 -2.34 -26.79 -5.42
C GLU A 178 -2.57 -26.40 -6.88
N ARG A 179 -1.50 -26.34 -7.70
CA ARG A 179 -1.64 -26.23 -9.16
C ARG A 179 -1.71 -27.63 -9.77
N ARG A 180 -2.76 -27.87 -10.54
CA ARG A 180 -2.96 -29.14 -11.22
C ARG A 180 -3.51 -28.92 -12.63
N GLY A 181 -2.78 -29.26 -13.66
CA GLY A 181 -3.23 -29.16 -15.04
C GLY A 181 -3.51 -27.71 -15.51
N GLY A 182 -2.87 -26.71 -14.92
CA GLY A 182 -3.09 -25.30 -15.25
C GLY A 182 -4.17 -24.61 -14.40
N GLU A 183 -4.94 -25.36 -13.60
CA GLU A 183 -5.95 -24.83 -12.68
C GLU A 183 -5.46 -24.83 -11.24
N TRP A 184 -6.10 -24.04 -10.40
CA TRP A 184 -5.98 -24.11 -8.96
C TRP A 184 -6.92 -25.14 -8.38
N ILE A 185 -6.44 -25.93 -7.42
CA ILE A 185 -7.26 -26.81 -6.58
C ILE A 185 -7.25 -26.21 -5.16
N VAL A 186 -8.39 -25.70 -4.76
CA VAL A 186 -8.61 -25.20 -3.40
C VAL A 186 -9.09 -26.35 -2.54
N LYS A 187 -8.31 -26.71 -1.51
CA LYS A 187 -8.58 -27.84 -0.61
C LYS A 187 -8.97 -27.35 0.77
N GLY A 188 -9.86 -28.08 1.42
CA GLY A 188 -10.24 -27.73 2.78
C GLY A 188 -11.13 -28.76 3.44
N VAL A 189 -11.65 -28.39 4.61
CA VAL A 189 -12.47 -29.22 5.48
C VAL A 189 -13.71 -28.45 5.94
N MET A 190 -14.83 -29.13 6.05
CA MET A 190 -16.04 -28.57 6.65
C MET A 190 -15.88 -28.49 8.17
N MET A 191 -16.32 -27.39 8.74
CA MET A 191 -16.22 -27.10 10.16
C MET A 191 -17.55 -27.44 10.87
N GLY A 192 -17.47 -28.19 11.94
CA GLY A 192 -18.57 -28.44 12.88
C GLY A 192 -18.40 -27.62 14.16
N GLU A 193 -19.39 -27.63 15.00
CA GLU A 193 -19.37 -26.96 16.30
C GLU A 193 -19.35 -27.99 17.44
N LYS A 194 -18.40 -27.87 18.37
CA LYS A 194 -18.28 -28.68 19.53
C LYS A 194 -17.86 -27.86 20.74
N GLY A 195 -18.76 -27.80 21.75
CA GLY A 195 -18.47 -27.02 22.97
C GLY A 195 -18.27 -25.51 22.72
N GLY A 196 -18.96 -24.94 21.74
CA GLY A 196 -18.80 -23.52 21.36
C GLY A 196 -17.63 -23.22 20.42
N ASN A 197 -16.75 -24.20 20.17
CA ASN A 197 -15.61 -24.06 19.29
C ASN A 197 -15.89 -24.65 17.90
N LEU A 198 -15.34 -24.01 16.85
CA LEU A 198 -15.28 -24.63 15.54
C LEU A 198 -14.21 -25.72 15.53
N VAL A 199 -14.57 -26.90 15.05
CA VAL A 199 -13.65 -28.03 14.90
C VAL A 199 -13.79 -28.62 13.50
N PRO A 200 -12.70 -29.10 12.89
CA PRO A 200 -12.77 -29.80 11.62
C PRO A 200 -13.65 -31.06 11.75
N THR A 201 -14.45 -31.35 10.73
CA THR A 201 -15.18 -32.61 10.58
C THR A 201 -14.41 -33.58 9.69
N ASP A 202 -14.96 -34.77 9.45
CA ASP A 202 -14.39 -35.71 8.49
C ASP A 202 -14.74 -35.38 7.01
N GLU A 203 -15.56 -34.35 6.78
CA GLU A 203 -15.98 -33.94 5.45
C GLU A 203 -14.94 -32.95 4.85
N THR A 204 -14.24 -33.41 3.81
CA THR A 204 -13.27 -32.61 3.04
C THR A 204 -13.85 -32.16 1.71
N PHE A 205 -13.26 -31.12 1.12
CA PHE A 205 -13.63 -30.65 -0.21
C PHE A 205 -12.41 -30.30 -1.06
N GLU A 206 -12.56 -30.42 -2.37
CA GLU A 206 -11.67 -29.88 -3.39
C GLU A 206 -12.51 -29.13 -4.42
N ILE A 207 -12.06 -27.93 -4.80
CA ILE A 207 -12.67 -27.10 -5.85
C ILE A 207 -11.60 -26.74 -6.86
N ALA A 208 -11.76 -27.16 -8.11
CA ALA A 208 -10.92 -26.72 -9.21
C ALA A 208 -11.38 -25.34 -9.70
N CYS A 209 -10.47 -24.42 -9.96
CA CYS A 209 -10.81 -23.07 -10.45
C CYS A 209 -9.69 -22.44 -11.27
N GLU A 210 -10.09 -21.49 -12.12
CA GLU A 210 -9.12 -20.69 -12.89
C GLU A 210 -8.40 -19.68 -12.00
N VAL A 211 -9.13 -19.02 -11.08
CA VAL A 211 -8.66 -17.91 -10.26
C VAL A 211 -8.99 -18.12 -8.79
N VAL A 212 -8.05 -17.78 -7.92
CA VAL A 212 -8.24 -17.68 -6.46
C VAL A 212 -8.04 -16.24 -6.00
N VAL A 213 -8.92 -15.77 -5.13
CA VAL A 213 -8.78 -14.50 -4.40
C VAL A 213 -8.83 -14.78 -2.90
N THR A 214 -7.82 -14.36 -2.13
CA THR A 214 -7.90 -14.40 -0.67
C THR A 214 -8.29 -13.02 -0.13
N ALA A 215 -9.27 -13.04 0.77
CA ALA A 215 -9.78 -11.89 1.54
C ALA A 215 -9.95 -12.35 3.01
N SER A 216 -8.90 -13.00 3.52
CA SER A 216 -8.91 -13.76 4.78
C SER A 216 -8.69 -12.91 6.03
N GLY A 217 -8.53 -11.58 5.87
CA GLY A 217 -8.44 -10.59 6.96
C GLY A 217 -7.29 -10.91 7.92
N ASN A 218 -7.59 -11.12 9.20
CA ASN A 218 -6.57 -11.42 10.22
C ASN A 218 -5.80 -12.72 9.95
N HIS A 219 -6.29 -13.60 9.08
CA HIS A 219 -5.65 -14.86 8.70
C HIS A 219 -4.77 -14.72 7.43
N ALA A 220 -4.48 -13.51 6.94
CA ALA A 220 -3.69 -13.26 5.74
C ALA A 220 -2.30 -13.94 5.74
N GLN A 221 -1.64 -14.00 6.90
CA GLN A 221 -0.37 -14.73 7.03
C GLN A 221 -0.50 -16.23 6.79
N ARG A 222 -1.61 -16.83 7.28
CA ARG A 222 -1.88 -18.25 7.11
C ARG A 222 -2.14 -18.61 5.65
N THR A 223 -2.98 -17.82 4.97
CA THR A 223 -3.32 -18.09 3.57
C THR A 223 -2.13 -17.86 2.63
N ALA A 224 -1.30 -16.82 2.88
CA ALA A 224 -0.06 -16.62 2.15
C ALA A 224 0.95 -17.75 2.37
N ALA A 225 1.07 -18.26 3.60
CA ALA A 225 1.97 -19.38 3.92
C ALA A 225 1.61 -20.70 3.19
N MET A 226 0.34 -20.91 2.83
CA MET A 226 -0.08 -22.06 2.01
C MET A 226 0.52 -22.01 0.57
N LEU A 227 0.96 -20.83 0.13
CA LEU A 227 1.67 -20.63 -1.15
C LEU A 227 3.20 -20.60 -0.96
N GLY A 228 3.71 -20.77 0.26
CA GLY A 228 5.11 -20.54 0.58
C GLY A 228 5.52 -19.06 0.61
N LEU A 229 4.54 -18.14 0.67
CA LEU A 229 4.75 -16.69 0.70
C LEU A 229 4.65 -16.14 2.12
N GLY A 230 5.38 -15.05 2.37
CA GLY A 230 5.18 -14.22 3.55
C GLY A 230 4.11 -13.14 3.25
N SER A 231 3.32 -12.78 4.27
CA SER A 231 2.43 -11.62 4.21
C SER A 231 2.83 -10.59 5.25
N PRO A 232 2.97 -9.30 4.87
CA PRO A 232 3.17 -8.21 5.83
C PRO A 232 1.90 -7.77 6.55
N ALA A 233 0.76 -8.32 6.17
CA ALA A 233 -0.53 -8.03 6.77
C ALA A 233 -0.63 -8.72 8.13
N ILE A 234 -0.48 -7.95 9.22
CA ILE A 234 -0.49 -8.44 10.61
C ILE A 234 -1.50 -7.62 11.40
N PRO A 235 -2.37 -8.28 12.22
CA PRO A 235 -3.33 -7.57 13.04
C PRO A 235 -2.67 -6.68 14.10
N VAL A 236 -3.26 -5.50 14.31
CA VAL A 236 -2.97 -4.56 15.40
C VAL A 236 -4.24 -4.44 16.24
N GLU A 237 -4.10 -4.24 17.53
CA GLU A 237 -5.25 -3.96 18.41
C GLU A 237 -5.85 -2.59 18.08
N HIS A 238 -7.18 -2.54 18.05
CA HIS A 238 -7.92 -1.28 17.92
C HIS A 238 -9.12 -1.28 18.83
N GLN A 239 -9.24 -0.24 19.62
CA GLN A 239 -10.30 -0.14 20.61
C GLN A 239 -11.23 1.05 20.33
N TYR A 240 -12.46 0.88 20.76
CA TYR A 240 -13.42 1.98 20.89
C TYR A 240 -14.39 1.72 22.05
N ILE A 241 -14.96 2.76 22.57
CA ILE A 241 -15.94 2.71 23.65
C ILE A 241 -17.29 3.25 23.18
N VAL A 242 -18.34 2.79 23.83
CA VAL A 242 -19.72 3.29 23.68
C VAL A 242 -20.17 3.86 25.00
N THR A 243 -20.65 5.09 25.01
CA THR A 243 -21.14 5.73 26.25
C THR A 243 -22.60 5.41 26.49
N GLU A 244 -23.04 5.56 27.76
CA GLU A 244 -24.44 5.72 28.09
C GLU A 244 -25.01 6.95 27.38
N PRO A 245 -26.37 7.08 27.29
CA PRO A 245 -27.00 8.21 26.63
C PRO A 245 -26.58 9.57 27.21
N ASP A 246 -26.21 10.51 26.33
CA ASP A 246 -25.97 11.89 26.67
C ASP A 246 -27.32 12.66 26.72
N PRO A 247 -27.73 13.21 27.88
CA PRO A 247 -29.01 13.89 28.00
C PRO A 247 -29.19 15.08 27.04
N LYS A 248 -28.09 15.81 26.72
CA LYS A 248 -28.15 16.92 25.76
C LYS A 248 -28.29 16.46 24.33
N LEU A 249 -27.62 15.36 23.97
CA LEU A 249 -27.81 14.74 22.67
C LEU A 249 -29.24 14.21 22.51
N VAL A 250 -29.77 13.50 23.52
CA VAL A 250 -31.15 12.97 23.48
C VAL A 250 -32.15 14.13 23.35
N GLU A 251 -31.96 15.26 24.01
CA GLU A 251 -32.81 16.46 23.88
C GLU A 251 -32.66 17.07 22.48
N TRP A 252 -31.44 17.25 21.99
CA TRP A 252 -31.16 17.77 20.64
C TRP A 252 -31.85 16.95 19.54
N ARG A 253 -31.81 15.63 19.62
CA ARG A 253 -32.35 14.71 18.63
C ARG A 253 -33.88 14.71 18.52
N LYS A 254 -34.59 15.33 19.48
CA LYS A 254 -36.06 15.46 19.37
C LYS A 254 -36.49 16.35 18.22
N GLU A 255 -35.69 17.37 17.90
CA GLU A 255 -36.08 18.41 16.92
C GLU A 255 -35.06 18.53 15.78
N ASN A 256 -33.91 17.86 15.85
CA ASN A 256 -32.80 18.04 14.93
C ASN A 256 -32.34 16.73 14.31
N PRO A 257 -31.73 16.79 13.13
CA PRO A 257 -31.11 15.62 12.49
C PRO A 257 -29.89 15.16 13.31
N GLU A 258 -29.38 13.99 12.94
CA GLU A 258 -28.15 13.44 13.46
C GLU A 258 -26.93 14.30 13.09
N HIS A 259 -26.00 14.42 14.04
CA HIS A 259 -24.76 15.15 13.77
C HIS A 259 -23.88 14.39 12.77
N PRO A 260 -23.09 15.12 11.96
CA PRO A 260 -22.03 14.50 11.18
C PRO A 260 -21.07 13.69 12.07
N VAL A 261 -20.46 12.66 11.51
CA VAL A 261 -19.29 12.04 12.14
C VAL A 261 -18.26 13.10 12.43
N LEU A 262 -17.70 13.11 13.65
CA LEU A 262 -16.71 14.08 14.08
C LEU A 262 -15.33 13.42 14.19
N ARG A 263 -14.30 14.10 13.72
CA ARG A 263 -12.91 13.68 13.89
C ARG A 263 -12.07 14.83 14.42
N ASP A 264 -11.33 14.58 15.49
CA ASP A 264 -10.26 15.46 15.93
C ASP A 264 -8.92 14.82 15.58
N ALA A 265 -8.34 15.26 14.47
CA ALA A 265 -7.11 14.66 13.97
C ALA A 265 -5.89 15.03 14.84
N ASP A 266 -5.91 16.22 15.47
CA ASP A 266 -4.82 16.64 16.33
C ASP A 266 -4.86 15.93 17.69
N ALA A 267 -6.06 15.54 18.15
CA ALA A 267 -6.28 14.74 19.35
C ALA A 267 -6.48 13.23 19.06
N LYS A 268 -6.36 12.78 17.81
CA LYS A 268 -6.29 11.40 17.35
C LYS A 268 -7.52 10.53 17.66
N TRP A 269 -8.71 11.07 17.54
CA TRP A 269 -9.93 10.31 17.75
C TRP A 269 -11.04 10.64 16.74
N TYR A 270 -12.03 9.75 16.70
CA TYR A 270 -13.31 9.97 16.01
C TYR A 270 -14.48 9.71 16.94
N VAL A 271 -15.60 10.38 16.66
CA VAL A 271 -16.87 10.22 17.39
C VAL A 271 -18.04 10.19 16.41
N ARG A 272 -19.02 9.35 16.69
CA ARG A 272 -20.35 9.40 16.11
C ARG A 272 -21.44 9.13 17.14
N GLU A 273 -22.69 9.48 16.82
CA GLU A 273 -23.84 9.13 17.63
C GLU A 273 -24.11 7.61 17.61
N GLU A 274 -24.50 7.06 18.74
CA GLU A 274 -24.96 5.69 18.89
C GLU A 274 -26.02 5.58 19.95
N ARG A 275 -27.30 5.37 19.54
CA ARG A 275 -28.44 5.15 20.45
C ARG A 275 -28.58 6.17 21.56
N GLY A 276 -28.36 7.46 21.22
CA GLY A 276 -28.43 8.59 22.14
C GLY A 276 -27.17 8.83 22.96
N GLY A 277 -26.15 8.04 22.81
CA GLY A 277 -24.79 8.23 23.33
C GLY A 277 -23.77 8.39 22.21
N TRP A 278 -22.51 8.15 22.51
CA TRP A 278 -21.39 8.35 21.64
C TRP A 278 -20.57 7.06 21.45
N ILE A 279 -20.09 6.81 20.25
CA ILE A 279 -18.92 5.94 20.01
C ILE A 279 -17.70 6.85 19.95
N LEU A 280 -16.69 6.56 20.77
CA LEU A 280 -15.35 7.14 20.69
C LEU A 280 -14.38 6.05 20.24
N GLY A 281 -13.69 6.26 19.12
CA GLY A 281 -12.58 5.40 18.67
C GLY A 281 -11.30 6.21 18.53
N PRO A 282 -10.29 5.93 19.36
CA PRO A 282 -8.98 6.55 19.24
C PRO A 282 -8.11 5.88 18.19
N TYR A 283 -7.02 6.56 17.83
CA TYR A 283 -5.83 6.00 17.19
C TYR A 283 -4.63 6.37 18.05
N GLU A 284 -4.64 5.77 19.23
CA GLU A 284 -3.69 6.01 20.30
C GLU A 284 -2.30 5.49 19.98
N ARG A 285 -1.29 6.03 20.61
CA ARG A 285 0.07 5.52 20.49
C ARG A 285 0.27 4.24 21.26
N GLY A 286 1.11 3.34 20.71
CA GLY A 286 1.52 2.12 21.38
C GLY A 286 0.52 0.97 21.30
N ALA A 287 -0.45 1.03 20.38
CA ALA A 287 -1.29 -0.12 20.08
C ALA A 287 -0.42 -1.28 19.57
N PRO A 288 -0.42 -2.43 20.23
CA PRO A 288 0.50 -3.51 19.90
C PRO A 288 0.01 -4.31 18.70
N VAL A 289 0.96 -4.87 17.96
CA VAL A 289 0.68 -5.97 17.03
C VAL A 289 0.16 -7.17 17.83
N TRP A 290 -1.01 -7.65 17.44
CA TRP A 290 -1.61 -8.86 17.98
C TRP A 290 -1.36 -10.05 17.05
N ALA A 291 -1.20 -11.26 17.65
CA ALA A 291 -1.02 -12.50 16.89
C ALA A 291 0.09 -12.45 15.83
N LYS A 292 1.23 -11.85 16.15
CA LYS A 292 2.42 -11.73 15.28
C LYS A 292 2.83 -13.03 14.58
N PHE A 293 2.58 -14.19 15.22
CA PHE A 293 2.94 -15.52 14.72
C PHE A 293 1.75 -16.30 14.14
N GLY A 294 0.63 -15.63 13.92
CA GLY A 294 -0.61 -16.18 13.42
C GLY A 294 -1.73 -16.16 14.46
N VAL A 295 -2.93 -15.94 13.98
CA VAL A 295 -4.15 -15.92 14.81
C VAL A 295 -4.41 -17.31 15.39
N PRO A 296 -4.68 -17.44 16.71
CA PRO A 296 -5.02 -18.72 17.31
C PRO A 296 -6.25 -19.35 16.64
N GLU A 297 -6.21 -20.67 16.42
CA GLU A 297 -7.32 -21.40 15.77
C GLU A 297 -8.64 -21.27 16.55
N THR A 298 -8.55 -21.09 17.86
CA THR A 298 -9.70 -20.93 18.76
C THR A 298 -10.28 -19.54 18.77
N PHE A 299 -9.58 -18.53 18.24
CA PHE A 299 -10.08 -17.15 18.19
C PHE A 299 -11.19 -17.04 17.14
N ARG A 300 -12.40 -16.68 17.58
CA ARG A 300 -13.60 -16.70 16.77
C ARG A 300 -14.60 -15.66 17.23
N ALA A 301 -14.81 -14.63 16.42
CA ALA A 301 -15.76 -13.55 16.75
C ALA A 301 -15.59 -13.02 18.19
N ASP A 302 -14.38 -13.05 18.68
CA ASP A 302 -14.00 -12.63 20.03
C ASP A 302 -13.42 -11.22 20.02
N LEU A 303 -13.42 -10.60 21.20
CA LEU A 303 -12.72 -9.34 21.47
C LEU A 303 -11.50 -9.60 22.35
N LEU A 304 -10.57 -8.69 22.29
CA LEU A 304 -9.41 -8.62 23.17
C LEU A 304 -9.78 -7.86 24.44
N GLN A 305 -8.92 -7.90 25.44
CA GLN A 305 -9.14 -7.14 26.67
C GLN A 305 -9.00 -5.65 26.38
N LEU A 306 -9.95 -4.84 26.90
CA LEU A 306 -9.86 -3.38 26.84
C LEU A 306 -8.68 -2.88 27.69
N ASP A 307 -7.95 -1.91 27.16
CA ASP A 307 -6.88 -1.18 27.83
C ASP A 307 -7.25 0.31 27.91
N LEU A 308 -7.91 0.69 29.01
CA LEU A 308 -8.35 2.07 29.22
C LEU A 308 -7.19 3.02 29.48
N GLU A 309 -6.10 2.57 30.09
CA GLU A 309 -4.93 3.41 30.36
C GLU A 309 -4.32 3.91 29.04
N ARG A 310 -4.31 3.04 28.01
CA ARG A 310 -3.77 3.39 26.70
C ARG A 310 -4.56 4.46 25.95
N ILE A 311 -5.86 4.61 26.23
CA ILE A 311 -6.76 5.57 25.57
C ILE A 311 -7.18 6.75 26.45
N GLU A 312 -6.60 6.90 27.63
CA GLU A 312 -6.99 7.91 28.62
C GLU A 312 -6.87 9.35 28.06
N GLU A 313 -5.80 9.64 27.32
CA GLU A 313 -5.53 10.95 26.73
C GLU A 313 -6.60 11.33 25.69
N GLU A 314 -6.90 10.42 24.79
CA GLU A 314 -7.90 10.63 23.73
C GLU A 314 -9.32 10.75 24.32
N TYR A 315 -9.62 9.96 25.35
CA TYR A 315 -10.91 10.03 26.05
C TYR A 315 -11.06 11.36 26.79
N ALA A 316 -10.07 11.80 27.53
CA ALA A 316 -10.08 13.10 28.20
C ALA A 316 -10.23 14.26 27.20
N SER A 317 -9.56 14.17 26.04
CA SER A 317 -9.71 15.15 24.96
C SER A 317 -11.13 15.17 24.38
N MET A 318 -11.77 14.01 24.21
CA MET A 318 -13.17 13.93 23.77
C MET A 318 -14.11 14.58 24.77
N LEU A 319 -13.97 14.32 26.08
CA LEU A 319 -14.77 14.96 27.13
C LEU A 319 -14.59 16.49 27.11
N HIS A 320 -13.37 16.97 26.91
CA HIS A 320 -13.11 18.40 26.75
C HIS A 320 -13.80 18.97 25.51
N ARG A 321 -13.77 18.27 24.40
CA ARG A 321 -14.36 18.69 23.11
C ARG A 321 -15.88 18.65 23.12
N ILE A 322 -16.49 17.65 23.77
CA ILE A 322 -17.94 17.45 23.90
C ILE A 322 -18.31 17.47 25.40
N PRO A 323 -18.42 18.64 26.04
CA PRO A 323 -18.59 18.72 27.50
C PRO A 323 -19.84 18.05 28.05
N SER A 324 -20.86 17.86 27.23
CA SER A 324 -22.06 17.13 27.63
C SER A 324 -21.82 15.63 27.86
N SER A 325 -20.78 15.08 27.28
CA SER A 325 -20.42 13.65 27.44
C SER A 325 -19.76 13.37 28.82
N GLU A 326 -19.34 14.37 29.57
CA GLU A 326 -18.66 14.20 30.86
C GLU A 326 -19.55 13.48 31.91
N VAL A 327 -20.88 13.57 31.78
CA VAL A 327 -21.82 12.90 32.67
C VAL A 327 -22.19 11.47 32.20
N CYS A 328 -21.69 11.05 31.07
CA CYS A 328 -22.02 9.74 30.48
C CYS A 328 -21.14 8.63 31.07
N GLY A 329 -21.74 7.57 31.55
CA GLY A 329 -21.03 6.33 31.90
C GLY A 329 -20.55 5.58 30.68
N LEU A 330 -19.65 4.63 30.87
CA LEU A 330 -19.27 3.63 29.89
C LEU A 330 -20.34 2.56 29.81
N LYS A 331 -20.87 2.30 28.61
CA LYS A 331 -21.90 1.29 28.35
C LYS A 331 -21.33 0.00 27.79
N ASP A 332 -20.57 0.09 26.71
CA ASP A 332 -19.95 -1.04 26.03
C ASP A 332 -18.52 -0.66 25.63
N ASP A 333 -17.67 -1.67 25.52
CA ASP A 333 -16.29 -1.54 25.05
C ASP A 333 -15.93 -2.62 24.02
N TYR A 334 -15.05 -2.23 23.12
CA TYR A 334 -14.59 -3.08 22.04
C TYR A 334 -13.07 -2.92 21.89
N ASN A 335 -12.32 -4.01 21.95
CA ASN A 335 -10.94 -4.09 21.51
C ASN A 335 -10.83 -5.28 20.57
N GLY A 336 -10.60 -5.00 19.29
CA GLY A 336 -10.59 -6.03 18.27
C GLY A 336 -9.40 -5.92 17.32
N PRO A 337 -8.96 -7.05 16.74
CA PRO A 337 -7.86 -7.04 15.80
C PRO A 337 -8.29 -6.46 14.45
N ILE A 338 -7.50 -5.50 13.94
CA ILE A 338 -7.61 -4.98 12.58
C ILE A 338 -6.30 -5.16 11.83
N CYS A 339 -6.37 -5.63 10.58
CA CYS A 339 -5.18 -6.00 9.83
C CYS A 339 -4.50 -4.78 9.22
N TYR A 340 -3.21 -4.57 9.54
CA TYR A 340 -2.37 -3.50 9.00
C TYR A 340 -1.26 -4.03 8.11
N THR A 341 -0.70 -3.13 7.31
CA THR A 341 0.48 -3.32 6.46
C THR A 341 1.52 -2.25 6.79
N PRO A 342 2.80 -2.43 6.40
CA PRO A 342 3.87 -1.49 6.74
C PRO A 342 3.69 -0.04 6.28
N ASP A 343 2.92 0.18 5.22
CA ASP A 343 2.61 1.51 4.68
C ASP A 343 1.16 1.97 4.98
N GLY A 344 0.37 1.09 5.62
CA GLY A 344 -1.04 1.35 5.91
C GLY A 344 -2.00 1.12 4.74
N ASN A 345 -1.50 0.89 3.53
CA ASN A 345 -2.33 0.57 2.36
C ASN A 345 -2.61 -0.94 2.27
N PRO A 346 -3.79 -1.37 1.84
CA PRO A 346 -4.09 -2.79 1.67
C PRO A 346 -3.27 -3.44 0.56
N LEU A 347 -3.28 -4.77 0.55
CA LEU A 347 -2.69 -5.61 -0.50
C LEU A 347 -3.80 -5.99 -1.47
N VAL A 348 -3.88 -5.34 -2.63
CA VAL A 348 -4.90 -5.60 -3.65
C VAL A 348 -4.22 -5.81 -4.99
N GLY A 349 -4.26 -7.04 -5.50
CA GLY A 349 -3.63 -7.38 -6.77
C GLY A 349 -3.02 -8.79 -6.80
N PRO A 350 -2.22 -9.10 -7.83
CA PRO A 350 -1.62 -10.42 -8.01
C PRO A 350 -0.67 -10.80 -6.88
N ALA A 351 -0.74 -12.06 -6.45
CA ALA A 351 0.24 -12.62 -5.53
C ALA A 351 1.62 -12.72 -6.19
N PRO A 352 2.71 -12.37 -5.46
CA PRO A 352 4.06 -12.44 -6.01
C PRO A 352 4.43 -13.86 -6.44
N GLY A 353 5.00 -14.01 -7.63
CA GLY A 353 5.52 -15.28 -8.14
C GLY A 353 4.46 -16.33 -8.49
N VAL A 354 3.18 -16.05 -8.39
CA VAL A 354 2.08 -16.98 -8.71
C VAL A 354 1.11 -16.39 -9.72
N GLU A 355 0.64 -17.21 -10.65
CA GLU A 355 -0.34 -16.79 -11.65
C GLU A 355 -1.77 -17.05 -11.19
N ASN A 356 -2.69 -16.16 -11.60
CA ASN A 356 -4.13 -16.29 -11.36
C ASN A 356 -4.48 -16.46 -9.87
N PHE A 357 -3.65 -15.89 -9.01
CA PHE A 357 -3.89 -15.81 -7.57
C PHE A 357 -3.79 -14.36 -7.12
N TYR A 358 -4.79 -13.87 -6.37
CA TYR A 358 -4.89 -12.47 -6.00
C TYR A 358 -5.09 -12.30 -4.50
N PHE A 359 -4.51 -11.23 -3.95
CA PHE A 359 -4.71 -10.80 -2.58
C PHE A 359 -5.71 -9.64 -2.52
N ALA A 360 -6.57 -9.65 -1.52
CA ALA A 360 -7.41 -8.56 -1.05
C ALA A 360 -7.33 -8.54 0.48
N GLU A 361 -6.15 -8.15 1.03
CA GLU A 361 -5.78 -8.36 2.42
C GLU A 361 -5.27 -7.06 3.08
N GLY A 362 -5.17 -7.02 4.41
CA GLY A 362 -4.48 -5.94 5.13
C GLY A 362 -5.27 -4.62 5.19
N PHE A 363 -6.57 -4.68 5.35
CA PHE A 363 -7.44 -3.50 5.38
C PHE A 363 -7.61 -2.92 6.77
N SER A 364 -7.06 -1.73 7.00
CA SER A 364 -7.36 -0.93 8.19
C SER A 364 -8.75 -0.26 8.13
N PHE A 365 -9.20 0.13 6.93
CA PHE A 365 -10.53 0.72 6.66
C PHE A 365 -11.39 -0.20 5.78
N GLY A 366 -11.45 -1.50 6.14
CA GLY A 366 -12.06 -2.53 5.30
C GLY A 366 -13.53 -2.30 4.94
N ILE A 367 -14.32 -1.70 5.83
CA ILE A 367 -15.73 -1.41 5.57
C ILE A 367 -15.86 -0.35 4.48
N THR A 368 -15.06 0.73 4.55
CA THR A 368 -15.07 1.77 3.53
C THR A 368 -14.53 1.25 2.20
N ALA A 369 -13.54 0.35 2.23
CA ALA A 369 -12.85 -0.11 1.04
C ALA A 369 -13.54 -1.28 0.32
N ALA A 370 -14.43 -2.03 0.96
CA ALA A 370 -14.92 -3.33 0.46
C ALA A 370 -15.56 -3.29 -0.93
N GLY A 371 -16.42 -2.30 -1.18
CA GLY A 371 -17.08 -2.13 -2.48
C GLY A 371 -16.11 -1.82 -3.62
N GLY A 372 -15.28 -0.79 -3.43
CA GLY A 372 -14.33 -0.37 -4.45
C GLY A 372 -13.21 -1.38 -4.68
N THR A 373 -12.73 -2.03 -3.61
CA THR A 373 -11.79 -3.16 -3.77
C THR A 373 -12.38 -4.25 -4.66
N GLY A 374 -13.64 -4.63 -4.39
CA GLY A 374 -14.34 -5.62 -5.21
C GLY A 374 -14.41 -5.18 -6.68
N HIS A 375 -14.74 -3.92 -6.93
CA HIS A 375 -14.88 -3.36 -8.28
C HIS A 375 -13.55 -3.38 -9.06
N TYR A 376 -12.52 -2.71 -8.53
CA TYR A 376 -11.25 -2.58 -9.24
C TYR A 376 -10.47 -3.90 -9.33
N LEU A 377 -10.58 -4.77 -8.31
CA LEU A 377 -9.98 -6.10 -8.39
C LEU A 377 -10.72 -6.99 -9.40
N ALA A 378 -12.05 -6.87 -9.52
CA ALA A 378 -12.79 -7.58 -10.55
C ALA A 378 -12.37 -7.14 -11.96
N GLN A 379 -12.19 -5.82 -12.21
CA GLN A 379 -11.65 -5.33 -13.49
C GLN A 379 -10.25 -5.92 -13.76
N LEU A 380 -9.35 -5.87 -12.78
CA LEU A 380 -7.99 -6.42 -12.91
C LEU A 380 -8.02 -7.91 -13.27
N ILE A 381 -8.94 -8.69 -12.69
CA ILE A 381 -9.08 -10.13 -12.95
C ILE A 381 -9.72 -10.40 -14.31
N THR A 382 -10.77 -9.67 -14.69
CA THR A 382 -11.59 -9.97 -15.86
C THR A 382 -11.10 -9.31 -17.14
N GLU A 383 -10.43 -8.15 -17.02
CA GLU A 383 -10.00 -7.29 -18.13
C GLU A 383 -8.49 -7.17 -18.24
N GLY A 384 -7.75 -7.63 -17.19
CA GLY A 384 -6.29 -7.57 -17.11
C GLY A 384 -5.72 -6.29 -16.53
N GLU A 385 -6.56 -5.25 -16.36
CA GLU A 385 -6.19 -3.99 -15.70
C GLU A 385 -7.41 -3.33 -15.06
N ALA A 386 -7.18 -2.46 -14.09
CA ALA A 386 -8.20 -1.61 -13.51
C ALA A 386 -8.17 -0.24 -14.22
N GLU A 387 -9.32 0.47 -14.23
CA GLU A 387 -9.42 1.82 -14.79
C GLU A 387 -8.64 2.90 -14.01
N ILE A 388 -8.11 2.54 -12.84
CA ILE A 388 -7.24 3.39 -12.01
C ILE A 388 -5.87 2.74 -11.81
N ASP A 389 -4.87 3.55 -11.51
CA ASP A 389 -3.56 3.04 -11.09
C ASP A 389 -3.65 2.37 -9.71
N MET A 390 -3.39 1.06 -9.66
CA MET A 390 -3.40 0.24 -8.45
C MET A 390 -2.00 0.01 -7.86
N TRP A 391 -0.95 0.65 -8.38
CA TRP A 391 0.44 0.44 -7.96
C TRP A 391 0.65 0.53 -6.45
N SER A 392 0.08 1.54 -5.79
CA SER A 392 0.23 1.74 -4.35
C SER A 392 -0.42 0.65 -3.48
N LEU A 393 -1.23 -0.20 -4.08
CA LEU A 393 -1.93 -1.32 -3.43
C LEU A 393 -1.38 -2.69 -3.83
N ASP A 394 -0.57 -2.74 -4.91
CA ASP A 394 -0.06 -4.00 -5.44
C ASP A 394 0.82 -4.73 -4.41
N PRO A 395 0.55 -6.01 -4.10
CA PRO A 395 1.34 -6.78 -3.14
C PRO A 395 2.84 -6.84 -3.47
N ARG A 396 3.21 -6.75 -4.75
CA ARG A 396 4.59 -6.80 -5.25
C ARG A 396 5.41 -5.54 -4.97
N ARG A 397 4.80 -4.48 -4.37
CA ARG A 397 5.55 -3.34 -3.83
C ARG A 397 6.43 -3.74 -2.63
N PHE A 398 6.09 -4.85 -1.99
CA PHE A 398 6.92 -5.49 -0.98
C PHE A 398 7.71 -6.65 -1.59
N GLY A 399 8.90 -6.93 -1.05
CA GLY A 399 9.76 -8.00 -1.53
C GLY A 399 10.16 -8.99 -0.43
N PRO A 400 10.93 -10.03 -0.75
CA PRO A 400 11.36 -11.06 0.20
C PRO A 400 12.30 -10.52 1.30
N TRP A 401 12.78 -9.29 1.19
CA TRP A 401 13.53 -8.58 2.23
C TRP A 401 12.65 -8.24 3.45
N LEU A 402 11.33 -8.24 3.28
CA LEU A 402 10.39 -7.93 4.34
C LEU A 402 10.20 -9.16 5.23
N ASN A 403 10.63 -9.06 6.48
CA ASN A 403 10.41 -10.09 7.48
C ASN A 403 9.32 -9.68 8.48
N ARG A 404 8.89 -10.64 9.30
CA ARG A 404 7.82 -10.44 10.28
C ARG A 404 8.13 -9.37 11.32
N GLU A 405 9.39 -9.25 11.76
CA GLU A 405 9.81 -8.22 12.72
C GLU A 405 9.67 -6.82 12.14
N TYR A 406 10.18 -6.62 10.92
CA TYR A 406 10.03 -5.37 10.19
C TYR A 406 8.55 -5.01 9.98
N ALA A 407 7.75 -5.96 9.50
CA ALA A 407 6.33 -5.75 9.30
C ALA A 407 5.60 -5.36 10.60
N SER A 408 5.90 -6.04 11.72
CA SER A 408 5.27 -5.73 13.02
C SER A 408 5.56 -4.30 13.45
N ARG A 409 6.82 -3.88 13.46
CA ARG A 409 7.21 -2.51 13.87
C ARG A 409 6.65 -1.44 12.95
N LYS A 410 6.63 -1.71 11.63
CA LYS A 410 6.04 -0.80 10.67
C LYS A 410 4.51 -0.72 10.76
N ASN A 411 3.83 -1.82 11.08
CA ASN A 411 2.39 -1.83 11.25
C ASN A 411 1.96 -1.05 12.51
N GLU A 412 2.71 -1.19 13.62
CA GLU A 412 2.51 -0.36 14.83
C GLU A 412 2.72 1.12 14.51
N GLU A 413 3.80 1.47 13.82
CA GLU A 413 4.07 2.83 13.36
C GLU A 413 2.96 3.34 12.42
N ALA A 414 2.48 2.51 11.47
CA ALA A 414 1.43 2.89 10.55
C ALA A 414 0.09 3.16 11.27
N TYR A 415 -0.21 2.41 12.34
CA TYR A 415 -1.36 2.66 13.20
C TYR A 415 -1.22 3.99 13.96
N ASP A 416 -0.08 4.20 14.63
CA ASP A 416 0.21 5.44 15.37
C ASP A 416 0.11 6.70 14.49
N HIS A 417 0.38 6.55 13.18
CA HIS A 417 0.44 7.65 12.22
C HIS A 417 -0.88 7.97 11.52
N VAL A 418 -1.98 7.27 11.80
CA VAL A 418 -3.27 7.50 11.10
C VAL A 418 -3.73 8.96 11.20
N TYR A 419 -3.45 9.62 12.32
CA TYR A 419 -3.82 11.02 12.57
C TYR A 419 -2.63 11.97 12.73
N VAL A 420 -1.41 11.49 12.65
CA VAL A 420 -0.23 12.38 12.65
C VAL A 420 -0.21 13.21 11.37
N LEU A 421 0.32 14.43 11.44
CA LEU A 421 0.56 15.25 10.25
C LEU A 421 1.50 14.54 9.27
N HIS A 422 1.05 14.36 8.05
CA HIS A 422 1.84 13.71 7.00
C HIS A 422 2.56 14.77 6.16
N HIS A 423 3.70 15.25 6.67
CA HIS A 423 4.53 16.17 5.89
C HIS A 423 5.10 15.47 4.64
N PRO A 424 5.19 16.16 3.49
CA PRO A 424 5.66 15.56 2.24
C PRO A 424 7.08 14.99 2.30
N ASP A 425 7.91 15.50 3.20
CA ASP A 425 9.30 15.13 3.42
C ASP A 425 9.50 14.26 4.67
N GLU A 426 8.42 13.72 5.24
CA GLU A 426 8.50 12.88 6.42
C GLU A 426 9.08 11.49 6.08
N GLU A 427 10.06 11.05 6.87
CA GLU A 427 10.57 9.69 6.85
C GLU A 427 10.23 8.99 8.17
N ARG A 428 9.56 7.84 8.07
CA ARG A 428 9.12 7.07 9.25
C ARG A 428 10.27 6.24 9.82
N PRO A 429 10.63 6.40 11.12
CA PRO A 429 11.85 5.85 11.69
C PRO A 429 11.82 4.36 12.06
N ALA A 430 10.63 3.75 12.27
CA ALA A 430 10.57 2.38 12.76
C ALA A 430 11.27 1.38 11.83
N ALA A 431 11.94 0.39 12.43
CA ALA A 431 12.62 -0.70 11.75
C ALA A 431 13.69 -0.27 10.71
N ARG A 432 14.34 0.88 10.93
CA ARG A 432 15.43 1.40 10.09
C ARG A 432 16.77 1.37 10.84
N PRO A 433 17.93 1.23 10.12
CA PRO A 433 18.03 0.89 8.70
C PRO A 433 17.75 -0.58 8.43
N LEU A 434 17.31 -0.94 7.19
CA LEU A 434 17.07 -2.34 6.80
C LEU A 434 18.00 -2.79 5.67
N ARG A 435 17.94 -2.15 4.52
CA ARG A 435 18.82 -2.43 3.36
C ARG A 435 19.74 -1.25 3.15
N THR A 436 21.03 -1.48 3.18
CA THR A 436 22.05 -0.43 3.04
C THR A 436 23.02 -0.75 1.91
N ALA A 437 23.44 0.27 1.19
CA ALA A 437 24.59 0.16 0.30
C ALA A 437 25.88 0.08 1.12
N PRO A 438 26.97 -0.54 0.65
CA PRO A 438 28.23 -0.60 1.39
C PRO A 438 28.82 0.76 1.81
N CYS A 439 28.51 1.82 1.06
CA CYS A 439 28.96 3.18 1.38
C CYS A 439 28.07 3.92 2.42
N TYR A 440 27.03 3.27 2.96
CA TYR A 440 26.07 3.87 3.90
C TYR A 440 26.73 4.60 5.06
N ASP A 441 27.64 3.94 5.80
CA ASP A 441 28.30 4.53 6.97
C ASP A 441 29.18 5.74 6.60
N ARG A 442 29.78 5.72 5.41
CA ARG A 442 30.57 6.86 4.90
C ARG A 442 29.69 8.07 4.56
N MET A 443 28.50 7.81 4.02
CA MET A 443 27.51 8.87 3.74
C MET A 443 26.96 9.41 5.06
N ALA A 444 26.61 8.55 6.02
CA ALA A 444 26.16 8.95 7.35
C ALA A 444 27.20 9.83 8.06
N ALA A 445 28.49 9.46 8.02
CA ALA A 445 29.59 10.26 8.58
C ALA A 445 29.76 11.64 7.91
N LYS A 446 29.24 11.81 6.68
CA LYS A 446 29.22 13.09 5.96
C LYS A 446 27.94 13.91 6.20
N GLY A 447 27.04 13.43 7.06
CA GLY A 447 25.78 14.11 7.38
C GLY A 447 24.61 13.77 6.46
N ALA A 448 24.65 12.61 5.77
CA ALA A 448 23.50 12.17 4.96
C ALA A 448 22.25 12.04 5.79
N GLN A 449 21.18 12.65 5.33
CA GLN A 449 19.81 12.46 5.81
C GLN A 449 19.14 11.43 4.88
N PHE A 450 18.77 10.29 5.46
CA PHE A 450 18.31 9.17 4.66
C PHE A 450 16.80 9.08 4.58
N GLY A 451 16.29 8.80 3.39
CA GLY A 451 14.95 8.28 3.14
C GLY A 451 14.97 6.80 2.84
N GLN A 452 13.81 6.13 3.00
CA GLN A 452 13.67 4.70 2.73
C GLN A 452 12.73 4.43 1.55
N VAL A 453 13.19 3.64 0.57
CA VAL A 453 12.36 3.12 -0.52
C VAL A 453 12.56 1.63 -0.68
N SER A 454 11.48 0.84 -0.60
CA SER A 454 11.53 -0.63 -0.68
C SER A 454 12.60 -1.24 0.24
N GLY A 455 12.67 -0.72 1.46
CA GLY A 455 13.63 -1.11 2.48
C GLY A 455 15.05 -0.53 2.30
N TRP A 456 15.39 0.04 1.14
CA TRP A 456 16.69 0.66 0.89
C TRP A 456 16.80 2.04 1.51
N GLU A 457 17.89 2.26 2.27
CA GLU A 457 18.30 3.58 2.72
C GLU A 457 18.96 4.35 1.56
N ARG A 458 18.47 5.55 1.30
CA ARG A 458 18.99 6.44 0.24
C ARG A 458 19.23 7.83 0.82
N PRO A 459 20.37 8.48 0.56
CA PRO A 459 20.55 9.86 0.98
C PRO A 459 19.59 10.78 0.19
N ASN A 460 18.75 11.52 0.92
CA ASN A 460 17.90 12.55 0.34
C ASN A 460 18.68 13.85 0.14
N TYR A 461 19.51 14.22 1.10
CA TYR A 461 20.41 15.37 1.10
C TYR A 461 21.47 15.21 2.20
N PHE A 462 22.46 16.11 2.25
CA PHE A 462 23.49 16.14 3.29
C PHE A 462 23.36 17.43 4.10
N ALA A 463 23.40 17.30 5.44
CA ALA A 463 23.31 18.42 6.38
C ALA A 463 24.46 18.38 7.39
N PRO A 464 24.80 19.52 8.03
CA PRO A 464 25.78 19.57 9.07
C PRO A 464 25.43 18.68 10.27
N ALA A 465 26.46 18.24 11.00
CA ALA A 465 26.25 17.47 12.22
C ALA A 465 25.35 18.23 13.22
N GLY A 466 24.37 17.51 13.77
CA GLY A 466 23.39 18.05 14.72
C GLY A 466 22.17 18.74 14.07
N PHE A 467 22.07 18.72 12.75
CA PHE A 467 20.83 19.13 12.10
C PHE A 467 19.73 18.09 12.39
N ASP A 468 18.60 18.56 12.92
CA ASP A 468 17.39 17.76 13.10
C ASP A 468 16.32 18.26 12.12
N ASP A 469 15.85 17.36 11.26
CA ASP A 469 14.81 17.66 10.27
C ASP A 469 13.42 17.75 10.90
N HIS A 470 13.20 17.09 12.03
CA HIS A 470 11.90 17.00 12.66
C HIS A 470 11.26 18.37 12.94
N ASP A 471 12.04 19.31 13.47
CA ASP A 471 11.55 20.66 13.84
C ASP A 471 11.38 21.59 12.62
N SER A 472 11.86 21.18 11.45
CA SER A 472 11.84 21.98 10.22
C SER A 472 10.88 21.47 9.15
N ARG A 473 10.12 20.40 9.44
CA ARG A 473 9.12 19.84 8.51
C ARG A 473 8.04 20.85 8.19
N SER A 474 7.57 20.84 6.95
CA SER A 474 6.58 21.81 6.48
C SER A 474 5.86 21.30 5.24
N PHE A 475 4.58 21.67 5.09
CA PHE A 475 3.83 21.50 3.83
C PHE A 475 4.30 22.40 2.70
N ARG A 476 5.31 23.22 2.92
CA ARG A 476 5.91 24.14 1.93
C ARG A 476 7.35 23.75 1.64
N ARG A 477 8.31 24.47 2.22
CA ARG A 477 9.75 24.19 2.09
C ARG A 477 10.30 23.91 3.48
N GLY A 478 10.68 22.66 3.72
CA GLY A 478 11.35 22.25 4.95
C GLY A 478 12.80 22.73 5.02
N GLY A 479 13.46 22.45 6.13
CA GLY A 479 14.87 22.80 6.36
C GLY A 479 15.84 22.17 5.37
N TRP A 480 15.48 21.05 4.76
CA TRP A 480 16.23 20.36 3.70
C TRP A 480 16.50 21.22 2.46
N TRP A 481 15.62 22.19 2.17
CA TRP A 481 15.65 22.95 0.92
C TRP A 481 16.98 23.69 0.67
N ALA A 482 17.54 24.33 1.71
CA ALA A 482 18.79 25.07 1.58
C ALA A 482 19.97 24.16 1.24
N PHE A 483 20.01 22.96 1.82
CA PHE A 483 21.07 21.97 1.57
C PHE A 483 20.94 21.36 0.18
N ALA A 484 19.76 20.92 -0.21
CA ALA A 484 19.50 20.39 -1.55
C ALA A 484 19.80 21.43 -2.65
N ALA A 485 19.48 22.71 -2.41
CA ALA A 485 19.81 23.78 -3.34
C ALA A 485 21.34 23.98 -3.52
N GLN A 486 22.11 23.89 -2.43
CA GLN A 486 23.58 23.96 -2.48
C GLN A 486 24.18 22.76 -3.24
N GLU A 487 23.66 21.56 -3.00
CA GLU A 487 24.08 20.35 -3.73
C GLU A 487 23.78 20.47 -5.25
N ALA A 488 22.59 20.92 -5.60
CA ALA A 488 22.21 21.14 -6.98
C ALA A 488 23.13 22.16 -7.67
N GLN A 489 23.47 23.26 -6.99
CA GLN A 489 24.42 24.25 -7.50
C GLN A 489 25.83 23.65 -7.67
N ALA A 490 26.31 22.88 -6.69
CA ALA A 490 27.61 22.23 -6.76
C ALA A 490 27.73 21.26 -7.96
N ILE A 491 26.66 20.52 -8.25
CA ILE A 491 26.60 19.62 -9.42
C ILE A 491 26.62 20.44 -10.73
N ARG A 492 25.85 21.51 -10.81
CA ARG A 492 25.78 22.35 -12.02
C ARG A 492 27.07 23.08 -12.36
N GLU A 493 27.85 23.47 -11.36
CA GLU A 493 29.11 24.23 -11.54
C GLU A 493 30.35 23.35 -11.49
N GLY A 494 30.23 22.16 -10.92
CA GLY A 494 31.33 21.24 -10.65
C GLY A 494 31.02 19.79 -11.03
N VAL A 495 30.97 18.95 -10.01
CA VAL A 495 30.64 17.52 -10.13
C VAL A 495 30.03 17.02 -8.83
N GLY A 496 29.01 16.18 -8.92
CA GLY A 496 28.42 15.43 -7.81
C GLY A 496 28.59 13.93 -7.98
N LEU A 497 28.58 13.23 -6.85
CA LEU A 497 28.56 11.78 -6.73
C LEU A 497 27.31 11.38 -5.96
N LEU A 498 26.45 10.57 -6.60
CA LEU A 498 25.22 10.07 -5.97
C LEU A 498 25.28 8.55 -5.88
N ASP A 499 24.81 8.01 -4.76
CA ASP A 499 24.55 6.57 -4.63
C ASP A 499 23.20 6.23 -5.30
N ALA A 500 23.27 5.49 -6.39
CA ALA A 500 22.12 4.97 -7.16
C ALA A 500 21.99 3.44 -7.03
N THR A 501 22.61 2.85 -6.02
CA THR A 501 22.63 1.38 -5.81
C THR A 501 21.24 0.79 -5.63
N ALA A 502 20.28 1.55 -5.12
CA ALA A 502 18.92 1.09 -4.88
C ALA A 502 18.05 0.92 -6.16
N PHE A 503 18.51 1.35 -7.35
CA PHE A 503 17.79 1.06 -8.60
C PHE A 503 17.66 -0.44 -8.82
N ALA A 504 16.50 -0.87 -9.32
CA ALA A 504 16.27 -2.25 -9.71
C ALA A 504 17.10 -2.63 -10.95
N LYS A 505 17.67 -3.81 -10.94
CA LYS A 505 18.53 -4.30 -12.00
C LYS A 505 18.19 -5.75 -12.33
N HIS A 506 17.80 -6.01 -13.57
CA HIS A 506 17.48 -7.35 -14.05
C HIS A 506 18.41 -7.69 -15.21
N ARG A 507 18.89 -8.93 -15.26
CA ARG A 507 19.60 -9.47 -16.42
C ARG A 507 18.67 -10.40 -17.17
N ILE A 508 18.55 -10.20 -18.48
CA ILE A 508 17.68 -10.99 -19.36
C ILE A 508 18.58 -11.61 -20.43
N THR A 509 18.62 -12.95 -20.46
CA THR A 509 19.49 -13.71 -21.33
C THR A 509 18.77 -14.87 -21.99
N GLY A 510 19.36 -15.44 -23.04
CA GLY A 510 18.87 -16.61 -23.74
C GLY A 510 18.47 -16.34 -25.19
N PRO A 511 18.37 -17.38 -26.01
CA PRO A 511 18.14 -17.21 -27.46
C PRO A 511 16.82 -16.48 -27.80
N GLY A 512 15.86 -16.45 -26.88
CA GLY A 512 14.60 -15.71 -27.03
C GLY A 512 14.63 -14.26 -26.55
N ALA A 513 15.69 -13.85 -25.85
CA ALA A 513 15.70 -12.56 -25.13
C ALA A 513 15.50 -11.34 -26.04
N THR A 514 16.12 -11.33 -27.21
CA THR A 514 15.98 -10.22 -28.17
C THR A 514 14.55 -10.12 -28.72
N ALA A 515 13.96 -11.22 -29.17
CA ALA A 515 12.61 -11.22 -29.72
C ALA A 515 11.57 -10.86 -28.62
N PHE A 516 11.74 -11.40 -27.42
CA PHE A 516 10.89 -11.11 -26.27
C PHE A 516 10.91 -9.62 -25.89
N LEU A 517 12.08 -9.02 -25.72
CA LEU A 517 12.18 -7.61 -25.34
C LEU A 517 11.69 -6.67 -26.45
N ASP A 518 11.88 -7.03 -27.73
CA ASP A 518 11.36 -6.25 -28.86
C ASP A 518 9.81 -6.29 -28.91
N TRP A 519 9.22 -7.42 -28.53
CA TRP A 519 7.78 -7.57 -28.38
C TRP A 519 7.23 -6.84 -27.14
N LEU A 520 7.94 -6.95 -25.99
CA LEU A 520 7.46 -6.45 -24.71
C LEU A 520 7.50 -4.93 -24.60
N THR A 521 8.45 -4.28 -25.29
CA THR A 521 8.74 -2.87 -25.10
C THR A 521 8.48 -2.03 -26.35
N THR A 522 8.16 -0.75 -26.14
CA THR A 522 7.67 0.14 -27.20
C THR A 522 8.74 0.70 -28.12
N ASN A 523 9.99 0.86 -27.63
CA ASN A 523 11.07 1.42 -28.42
C ASN A 523 11.94 0.33 -29.04
N ARG A 524 12.60 0.67 -30.17
CA ARG A 524 13.58 -0.23 -30.78
C ARG A 524 14.69 -0.59 -29.81
N LEU A 525 15.07 -1.84 -29.77
CA LEU A 525 16.16 -2.30 -28.93
C LEU A 525 17.49 -1.68 -29.36
N PRO A 526 18.38 -1.36 -28.40
CA PRO A 526 19.69 -0.78 -28.70
C PRO A 526 20.61 -1.82 -29.39
N LYS A 527 21.62 -1.31 -30.13
CA LYS A 527 22.73 -2.16 -30.63
C LYS A 527 23.62 -2.57 -29.44
N VAL A 528 24.39 -3.62 -29.63
CA VAL A 528 25.38 -4.06 -28.60
C VAL A 528 26.30 -2.90 -28.20
N GLY A 529 26.47 -2.71 -26.90
CA GLY A 529 27.21 -1.59 -26.30
C GLY A 529 26.46 -0.26 -26.29
N ARG A 530 25.16 -0.26 -26.62
CA ARG A 530 24.29 0.90 -26.57
C ARG A 530 23.18 0.73 -25.54
N ILE A 531 22.54 1.83 -25.22
CA ILE A 531 21.40 1.90 -24.30
C ILE A 531 20.22 2.62 -24.94
N ASN A 532 19.02 2.30 -24.47
CA ASN A 532 17.80 3.00 -24.84
C ASN A 532 16.84 3.06 -23.64
N LEU A 533 16.09 4.14 -23.57
CA LEU A 533 14.93 4.27 -22.68
C LEU A 533 13.71 3.70 -23.39
N THR A 534 12.92 2.89 -22.72
CA THR A 534 11.72 2.28 -23.29
C THR A 534 10.66 2.03 -22.23
N TYR A 535 9.47 1.67 -22.68
CA TYR A 535 8.32 1.43 -21.81
C TYR A 535 7.68 0.08 -22.09
N ALA A 536 7.20 -0.60 -21.07
CA ALA A 536 6.17 -1.61 -21.19
C ALA A 536 4.80 -0.96 -21.00
N LEU A 537 3.81 -1.38 -21.78
CA LEU A 537 2.46 -0.82 -21.71
C LEU A 537 1.48 -1.78 -21.06
N THR A 538 0.38 -1.24 -20.56
CA THR A 538 -0.81 -1.99 -20.18
C THR A 538 -1.64 -2.36 -21.42
N VAL A 539 -2.69 -3.15 -21.24
CA VAL A 539 -3.61 -3.54 -22.32
C VAL A 539 -4.29 -2.30 -22.94
N ALA A 540 -4.60 -1.29 -22.15
CA ALA A 540 -5.17 -0.01 -22.65
C ALA A 540 -4.12 0.89 -23.33
N GLY A 541 -2.83 0.53 -23.30
CA GLY A 541 -1.76 1.31 -23.90
C GLY A 541 -1.22 2.42 -23.01
N THR A 542 -1.53 2.42 -21.72
CA THR A 542 -0.91 3.29 -20.73
C THR A 542 0.45 2.76 -20.29
N VAL A 543 1.30 3.61 -19.71
CA VAL A 543 2.64 3.20 -19.26
C VAL A 543 2.51 2.33 -18.01
N ARG A 544 2.96 1.08 -18.10
CA ARG A 544 3.08 0.16 -16.98
C ARG A 544 4.42 0.30 -16.25
N SER A 545 5.51 0.29 -17.01
CA SER A 545 6.88 0.35 -16.47
C SER A 545 7.81 1.09 -17.43
N GLU A 546 8.77 1.80 -16.88
CA GLU A 546 9.85 2.45 -17.62
C GLU A 546 11.16 1.68 -17.42
N PHE A 547 11.85 1.39 -18.49
CA PHE A 547 13.11 0.64 -18.49
C PHE A 547 14.23 1.39 -19.21
N THR A 548 15.40 1.40 -18.60
CA THR A 548 16.65 1.65 -19.31
C THR A 548 17.25 0.31 -19.71
N ILE A 549 17.28 0.01 -21.01
CA ILE A 549 17.81 -1.24 -21.55
C ILE A 549 19.24 -1.02 -22.05
N VAL A 550 20.19 -1.78 -21.52
CA VAL A 550 21.58 -1.88 -21.97
C VAL A 550 21.76 -3.22 -22.67
N ARG A 551 22.19 -3.21 -23.93
CA ARG A 551 22.51 -4.45 -24.65
C ARG A 551 23.97 -4.81 -24.47
N LEU A 552 24.25 -5.86 -23.69
CA LEU A 552 25.60 -6.32 -23.36
C LEU A 552 26.17 -7.26 -24.43
N GLY A 553 25.32 -8.03 -25.09
CA GLY A 553 25.66 -9.02 -26.09
C GLY A 553 24.53 -9.24 -27.09
N GLU A 554 24.61 -10.26 -27.91
CA GLU A 554 23.59 -10.54 -28.93
C GLU A 554 22.23 -10.82 -28.28
N ASP A 555 22.18 -11.69 -27.28
CA ASP A 555 20.99 -12.07 -26.51
C ASP A 555 21.25 -11.90 -25.01
N ASP A 556 21.91 -10.82 -24.64
CA ASP A 556 22.28 -10.48 -23.24
C ASP A 556 21.99 -9.02 -22.97
N TYR A 557 21.04 -8.79 -22.06
CA TYR A 557 20.50 -7.48 -21.73
C TYR A 557 20.56 -7.22 -20.23
N TYR A 558 20.83 -5.97 -19.90
CA TYR A 558 20.79 -5.46 -18.55
C TYR A 558 19.73 -4.36 -18.49
N VAL A 559 18.71 -4.59 -17.68
CA VAL A 559 17.51 -3.75 -17.61
C VAL A 559 17.48 -3.07 -16.24
N VAL A 560 17.44 -1.75 -16.24
CA VAL A 560 17.38 -0.92 -15.02
C VAL A 560 16.01 -0.26 -14.94
N SER A 561 15.41 -0.28 -13.76
CA SER A 561 14.15 0.40 -13.46
C SER A 561 14.15 1.02 -12.07
N ALA A 562 13.03 1.64 -11.68
CA ALA A 562 12.89 2.28 -10.37
C ALA A 562 13.09 1.26 -9.23
N GLY A 563 13.83 1.64 -8.19
CA GLY A 563 14.10 0.76 -7.04
C GLY A 563 12.83 0.32 -6.31
N ALA A 564 11.79 1.16 -6.29
CA ALA A 564 10.48 0.81 -5.75
C ALA A 564 9.79 -0.32 -6.53
N ALA A 565 10.04 -0.41 -7.84
CA ALA A 565 9.43 -1.38 -8.74
C ALA A 565 10.21 -2.71 -8.85
N GLN A 566 11.29 -2.92 -8.09
CA GLN A 566 12.16 -4.09 -8.19
C GLN A 566 11.38 -5.40 -8.34
N HIS A 567 10.46 -5.68 -7.43
CA HIS A 567 9.73 -6.94 -7.43
C HIS A 567 8.50 -6.93 -8.35
N TYR A 568 7.89 -5.77 -8.52
CA TYR A 568 6.79 -5.55 -9.46
C TYR A 568 7.22 -5.79 -10.91
N ASP A 569 8.35 -5.21 -11.31
CA ASP A 569 8.91 -5.38 -12.65
C ASP A 569 9.52 -6.76 -12.83
N GLY A 570 10.24 -7.27 -11.82
CA GLY A 570 10.82 -8.61 -11.87
C GLY A 570 9.77 -9.70 -12.04
N ASP A 571 8.69 -9.66 -11.26
CA ASP A 571 7.57 -10.62 -11.38
C ASP A 571 6.91 -10.54 -12.76
N PHE A 572 6.72 -9.34 -13.28
CA PHE A 572 6.18 -9.14 -14.62
C PHE A 572 7.09 -9.72 -15.72
N LEU A 573 8.36 -9.38 -15.69
CA LEU A 573 9.33 -9.89 -16.69
C LEU A 573 9.42 -11.41 -16.67
N ILE A 574 9.42 -12.02 -15.48
CA ILE A 574 9.45 -13.48 -15.33
C ILE A 574 8.17 -14.12 -15.88
N LYS A 575 6.99 -13.64 -15.46
CA LYS A 575 5.70 -14.19 -15.89
C LYS A 575 5.49 -14.06 -17.40
N GLU A 576 5.81 -12.90 -17.98
CA GLU A 576 5.68 -12.71 -19.43
C GLU A 576 6.69 -13.57 -20.23
N ALA A 577 7.91 -13.73 -19.72
CA ALA A 577 8.89 -14.64 -20.36
C ALA A 577 8.42 -16.11 -20.30
N GLU A 578 7.87 -16.56 -19.19
CA GLU A 578 7.35 -17.93 -19.04
C GLU A 578 6.13 -18.18 -19.91
N LYS A 579 5.15 -17.26 -19.88
CA LYS A 579 3.92 -17.33 -20.65
C LYS A 579 4.17 -17.41 -22.15
N ASN A 580 5.17 -16.69 -22.65
CA ASN A 580 5.50 -16.59 -24.07
C ASN A 580 6.67 -17.50 -24.48
N ARG A 581 7.08 -18.44 -23.62
CA ARG A 581 8.18 -19.38 -23.89
C ARG A 581 7.98 -20.22 -25.16
N GLY A 582 6.73 -20.56 -25.47
CA GLY A 582 6.40 -21.30 -26.70
C GLY A 582 6.64 -20.51 -27.98
N GLU A 583 6.57 -19.18 -27.93
CA GLU A 583 6.76 -18.28 -29.06
C GLU A 583 8.23 -17.85 -29.20
N PHE A 584 8.86 -17.41 -28.12
CA PHE A 584 10.20 -16.84 -28.15
C PHE A 584 11.32 -17.85 -27.80
N GLY A 585 10.98 -19.01 -27.25
CA GLY A 585 11.94 -19.98 -26.76
C GLY A 585 12.43 -19.68 -25.34
N TRP A 586 13.61 -20.19 -24.99
CA TRP A 586 14.13 -20.06 -23.64
C TRP A 586 14.66 -18.65 -23.33
N ILE A 587 14.20 -18.11 -22.23
CA ILE A 587 14.59 -16.79 -21.69
C ILE A 587 14.83 -16.95 -20.19
N GLU A 588 15.93 -16.42 -19.70
CA GLU A 588 16.23 -16.33 -18.28
C GLU A 588 16.14 -14.87 -17.82
N VAL A 589 15.38 -14.61 -16.77
CA VAL A 589 15.28 -13.30 -16.11
C VAL A 589 15.83 -13.44 -14.69
N GLN A 590 16.89 -12.72 -14.37
CA GLN A 590 17.54 -12.73 -13.06
C GLN A 590 17.47 -11.34 -12.42
N ASP A 591 17.04 -11.26 -11.16
CA ASP A 591 17.22 -10.07 -10.34
C ASP A 591 18.68 -10.02 -9.88
N VAL A 592 19.42 -9.02 -10.37
CA VAL A 592 20.82 -8.78 -10.05
C VAL A 592 21.03 -7.49 -9.25
N THR A 593 19.97 -6.95 -8.67
CA THR A 593 19.95 -5.68 -7.95
C THR A 593 21.03 -5.60 -6.86
N THR A 594 21.17 -6.65 -6.07
CA THR A 594 22.13 -6.71 -4.96
C THR A 594 23.53 -7.15 -5.36
N GLN A 595 23.78 -7.42 -6.65
CA GLN A 595 25.12 -7.75 -7.16
C GLN A 595 25.91 -6.52 -7.61
N TRP A 596 25.21 -5.42 -7.90
CA TRP A 596 25.79 -4.22 -8.48
C TRP A 596 25.58 -3.00 -7.60
N GLY A 597 26.70 -2.40 -7.14
CA GLY A 597 26.71 -1.02 -6.67
C GLY A 597 26.67 -0.05 -7.86
N VAL A 598 26.07 1.11 -7.67
CA VAL A 598 25.96 2.13 -8.72
C VAL A 598 26.29 3.50 -8.14
N PHE A 599 27.30 4.16 -8.70
CA PHE A 599 27.49 5.58 -8.48
C PHE A 599 27.15 6.37 -9.75
N ALA A 600 26.30 7.38 -9.62
CA ALA A 600 26.09 8.37 -10.65
C ALA A 600 27.05 9.54 -10.44
N VAL A 601 27.90 9.82 -11.42
CA VAL A 601 28.81 10.96 -11.44
C VAL A 601 28.30 11.95 -12.47
N ALA A 602 27.89 13.14 -12.03
CA ALA A 602 27.24 14.14 -12.89
C ALA A 602 27.80 15.54 -12.66
N GLY A 603 27.91 16.30 -13.72
CA GLY A 603 28.35 17.69 -13.72
C GLY A 603 29.44 18.00 -14.76
N PRO A 604 29.71 19.27 -15.08
CA PRO A 604 30.64 19.65 -16.14
C PRO A 604 32.06 19.11 -15.91
N LYS A 605 32.47 18.90 -14.65
CA LYS A 605 33.78 18.36 -14.29
C LYS A 605 33.83 16.85 -14.12
N ALA A 606 32.74 16.13 -14.41
CA ALA A 606 32.67 14.67 -14.25
C ALA A 606 33.77 13.92 -15.03
N ARG A 607 34.07 14.38 -16.26
CA ARG A 607 35.16 13.79 -17.05
C ARG A 607 36.54 14.02 -16.45
N GLU A 608 36.78 15.20 -15.89
CA GLU A 608 38.05 15.54 -15.24
C GLU A 608 38.27 14.70 -13.98
N LEU A 609 37.21 14.49 -13.19
CA LEU A 609 37.23 13.64 -12.01
C LEU A 609 37.56 12.18 -12.35
N LEU A 610 36.90 11.61 -13.37
CA LEU A 610 37.05 10.20 -13.72
C LEU A 610 38.35 9.89 -14.48
N ARG A 611 38.90 10.84 -15.25
CA ARG A 611 40.07 10.63 -16.11
C ARG A 611 41.27 10.00 -15.43
N PRO A 612 41.72 10.45 -14.23
CA PRO A 612 42.88 9.87 -13.57
C PRO A 612 42.66 8.43 -13.08
N LEU A 613 41.40 8.00 -12.96
CA LEU A 613 41.05 6.67 -12.45
C LEU A 613 40.94 5.65 -13.57
N VAL A 614 40.75 6.08 -14.83
CA VAL A 614 40.56 5.16 -15.97
C VAL A 614 41.86 4.50 -16.37
N VAL A 615 41.89 3.17 -16.35
CA VAL A 615 43.00 2.37 -16.88
C VAL A 615 42.82 2.17 -18.38
N ASP A 616 43.50 2.96 -19.16
CA ASP A 616 43.49 2.91 -20.63
C ASP A 616 44.83 3.40 -21.17
N ALA A 617 45.24 2.91 -22.35
CA ALA A 617 46.47 3.38 -23.01
C ALA A 617 46.44 4.88 -23.37
N ASP A 618 45.21 5.43 -23.56
CA ASP A 618 44.94 6.85 -23.74
C ASP A 618 43.86 7.31 -22.77
N PRO A 619 44.17 7.53 -21.47
CA PRO A 619 43.18 7.96 -20.46
C PRO A 619 42.48 9.28 -20.83
N ALA A 620 43.16 10.19 -21.53
CA ALA A 620 42.61 11.46 -21.96
C ALA A 620 41.50 11.29 -23.02
N GLY A 621 41.66 10.33 -23.92
CA GLY A 621 40.67 9.99 -24.95
C GLY A 621 39.62 9.02 -24.54
N ALA A 622 39.84 8.22 -23.47
CA ALA A 622 38.98 7.12 -23.06
C ALA A 622 37.53 7.55 -22.84
N LEU A 623 37.31 8.69 -22.17
CA LEU A 623 36.00 9.26 -21.87
C LEU A 623 35.56 10.35 -22.87
N SER A 624 36.26 10.50 -24.00
CA SER A 624 35.87 11.49 -25.03
C SER A 624 34.53 11.15 -25.68
N ASN A 625 33.85 12.16 -26.24
CA ASN A 625 32.58 11.98 -26.96
C ASN A 625 32.71 11.01 -28.15
N LYS A 626 33.89 10.92 -28.77
CA LYS A 626 34.18 10.03 -29.90
C LYS A 626 34.28 8.57 -29.45
N ARG A 627 35.03 8.29 -28.37
CA ARG A 627 35.24 6.92 -27.86
C ARG A 627 34.12 6.46 -26.94
N PHE A 628 33.45 7.38 -26.26
CA PHE A 628 32.32 7.10 -25.36
C PHE A 628 31.16 8.03 -25.69
N PRO A 629 30.41 7.77 -26.77
CA PRO A 629 29.30 8.63 -27.19
C PRO A 629 28.12 8.56 -26.20
N TRP A 630 27.24 9.55 -26.27
CA TRP A 630 25.99 9.58 -25.52
C TRP A 630 25.14 8.32 -25.75
N LEU A 631 24.46 7.84 -24.74
CA LEU A 631 23.67 6.60 -24.75
C LEU A 631 24.51 5.37 -25.17
N SER A 632 25.69 5.23 -24.59
CA SER A 632 26.53 4.06 -24.75
C SER A 632 27.01 3.47 -23.42
N MET A 633 27.29 2.20 -23.43
CA MET A 633 27.90 1.47 -22.33
C MET A 633 29.30 1.02 -22.75
N ARG A 634 30.25 1.07 -21.82
CA ARG A 634 31.58 0.48 -21.97
C ARG A 634 32.00 -0.21 -20.66
N LYS A 635 32.64 -1.35 -20.80
CA LYS A 635 33.40 -1.94 -19.70
C LYS A 635 34.74 -1.24 -19.63
N ILE A 636 35.05 -0.66 -18.50
CA ILE A 636 36.31 0.03 -18.22
C ILE A 636 36.79 -0.40 -16.82
N ASP A 637 38.10 -0.27 -16.58
CA ASP A 637 38.62 -0.43 -15.24
C ASP A 637 38.89 0.97 -14.65
N LEU A 638 38.31 1.22 -13.49
CA LEU A 638 38.60 2.40 -12.68
C LEU A 638 39.60 1.97 -11.58
N GLU A 639 40.89 2.25 -11.80
CA GLU A 639 41.99 1.63 -11.07
C GLU A 639 41.87 0.09 -11.11
N MET A 640 41.62 -0.55 -9.96
CA MET A 640 41.48 -2.02 -9.85
C MET A 640 40.02 -2.50 -9.91
N ILE A 641 39.06 -1.62 -10.23
CA ILE A 641 37.62 -1.92 -10.12
C ILE A 641 37.04 -2.09 -11.53
N PRO A 642 36.65 -3.32 -11.92
CA PRO A 642 35.95 -3.55 -13.17
C PRO A 642 34.59 -2.84 -13.13
N THR A 643 34.36 -1.95 -14.07
CA THR A 643 33.21 -1.08 -14.07
C THR A 643 32.49 -1.14 -15.42
N MET A 644 31.20 -1.38 -15.38
CA MET A 644 30.32 -1.14 -16.51
C MET A 644 29.85 0.33 -16.42
N ALA A 645 30.48 1.19 -17.19
CA ALA A 645 30.12 2.60 -17.23
C ALA A 645 29.05 2.84 -18.29
N ILE A 646 27.98 3.52 -17.91
CA ILE A 646 26.82 3.86 -18.74
C ILE A 646 26.79 5.38 -18.88
N ARG A 647 26.88 5.91 -20.10
CA ARG A 647 26.85 7.34 -20.32
C ARG A 647 25.42 7.84 -20.47
N VAL A 648 24.85 8.22 -19.35
CA VAL A 648 23.48 8.72 -19.21
C VAL A 648 23.46 9.78 -18.10
N ALA A 649 22.49 10.69 -18.12
CA ALA A 649 22.15 11.57 -17.03
C ALA A 649 20.67 11.95 -17.12
N TYR A 650 19.99 11.99 -16.00
CA TYR A 650 18.58 12.35 -15.89
C TYR A 650 18.35 13.86 -16.14
N THR A 651 19.27 14.68 -15.67
CA THR A 651 19.13 16.15 -15.60
C THR A 651 19.82 16.87 -16.74
N GLY A 652 20.48 16.12 -17.65
CA GLY A 652 21.13 16.66 -18.84
C GLY A 652 22.58 17.10 -18.65
N GLU A 653 23.14 17.00 -17.44
CA GLU A 653 24.55 17.22 -17.18
C GLU A 653 25.42 16.13 -17.82
N LEU A 654 26.70 16.46 -18.07
CA LEU A 654 27.69 15.46 -18.44
C LEU A 654 27.83 14.45 -17.29
N GLY A 655 27.60 13.14 -17.57
CA GLY A 655 27.63 12.17 -16.52
C GLY A 655 27.77 10.73 -16.98
N TRP A 656 28.04 9.86 -16.00
CA TRP A 656 28.10 8.41 -16.13
C TRP A 656 27.48 7.76 -14.89
N GLU A 657 26.76 6.69 -15.11
CA GLU A 657 26.48 5.69 -14.06
C GLU A 657 27.59 4.63 -14.08
N LEU A 658 28.19 4.41 -12.94
CA LEU A 658 29.30 3.49 -12.74
C LEU A 658 28.80 2.26 -12.01
N HIS A 659 28.41 1.23 -12.77
CA HIS A 659 27.97 -0.04 -12.22
C HIS A 659 29.20 -0.92 -11.95
N HIS A 660 29.38 -1.35 -10.70
CA HIS A 660 30.54 -2.10 -10.23
C HIS A 660 30.11 -3.23 -9.30
N PRO A 661 30.90 -4.28 -9.10
CA PRO A 661 30.62 -5.28 -8.08
C PRO A 661 30.36 -4.61 -6.73
N ILE A 662 29.23 -4.93 -6.09
CA ILE A 662 28.77 -4.18 -4.91
C ILE A 662 29.77 -4.23 -3.74
N GLU A 663 30.52 -5.32 -3.57
CA GLU A 663 31.55 -5.51 -2.59
C GLU A 663 32.75 -4.55 -2.77
N MET A 664 32.92 -3.97 -3.94
CA MET A 664 34.00 -3.02 -4.25
C MET A 664 33.57 -1.56 -4.08
N GLN A 665 32.32 -1.29 -3.72
CA GLN A 665 31.78 0.08 -3.66
C GLN A 665 32.55 1.01 -2.72
N ASN A 666 32.97 0.51 -1.57
CA ASN A 666 33.76 1.29 -0.61
C ASN A 666 35.19 1.59 -1.09
N ARG A 667 35.70 0.81 -2.05
CA ARG A 667 37.01 1.06 -2.67
C ARG A 667 36.91 2.11 -3.77
N LEU A 668 35.84 2.11 -4.57
CA LEU A 668 35.57 3.11 -5.60
C LEU A 668 35.27 4.49 -4.99
#